data_d35aa886b000f64fa66a00f54e5dfacf
#
_entry.id   d35aa886b000f64fa66a00f54e5dfacf
#
_cell.length_a   1.000
_cell.length_b   1.000
_cell.length_c   1.000
_cell.angle_alpha   90.00
_cell.angle_beta   90.00
_cell.angle_gamma   90.00
#
_symmetry.space_group_name_H-M   'P 1'
#
loop_
_entity.id
_entity.type
_entity.pdbx_description
1 polymer ?
#
loop_
_entity_poly.entity_id
_entity_poly.type
_entity_poly.pdbx_seq_one_letter_code
_entity_poly.pdbx_strand_id
1 'polypeptide(L)'
;MSYLRFDKTLMINLQESLPREILRTNRSGAYHCTTIVDCNTRKYHGLLVIPVPNLDDENHVLLSSLDETVIQHGAEFNLGLHKYQGNHFSPNGHKYIREFDCENIPTTTYRVGGVILRKEKIFVHHENRILIRYTLVDAHSATTLRFRPFLAFRSVREYTHENAQASRDYQLVENGIKTCMYPGYPELFMQLNKKNEFHFQPDWYRGIEYPKEQERGYDFNEDLYVPGYFEVDIKKGENVVFSAGISEISPRKLKQTFESEVADRTPRDSFYHCLKNSAHQFHNKQGEEHYVLAGYPWFKCRARDLFISLPGLTLALGEQDEFEDVMKTAEKAIREFINGEPSSYKIYEMEHPDVLLWAVWALQQYAKETSRENCRQMYGNLLEEIVGYIRERRHDNLFLHENGLLYTNGTEKAVTWMNSTANGRPVIPRTGYIVEVNALWYNALRFVADMVREGGNEILADTLDAQAEVTGKSFVDVFRNEYGYLFDYVDGYMMDWSVRPNMIFTVAFDYSPLDRAQKKQVLDIVTKELLTPKGLRTLSPKSGGYNPNYVGPQIQRDYAYHQGTAWPWLMGFYMEAYLRIYKVSGVSFVERYLIGMEDEMTSHCIGALPELFDGNPPFVGRGAVSFAMNTAEILRILKLLSKYNL
;
A
#
# COMPACT_ATOMS: atom_id res chain seq x y z
N MET A 1 -8.67 27.35 -0.04
CA MET A 1 -8.07 26.70 1.15
C MET A 1 -7.37 25.47 0.64
N SER A 2 -6.22 25.12 1.22
CA SER A 2 -5.55 23.88 0.89
C SER A 2 -6.43 22.68 1.27
N TYR A 3 -6.46 21.64 0.42
CA TYR A 3 -7.29 20.45 0.59
C TYR A 3 -6.87 19.61 1.81
N LEU A 4 -5.56 19.49 2.08
CA LEU A 4 -4.99 18.72 3.18
C LEU A 4 -4.28 19.63 4.21
N ARG A 5 -5.05 20.49 4.86
CA ARG A 5 -4.54 21.44 5.86
C ARG A 5 -5.17 21.21 7.22
N PHE A 6 -4.34 21.10 8.24
CA PHE A 6 -4.72 20.84 9.62
C PHE A 6 -4.29 22.00 10.51
N ASP A 7 -5.24 22.54 11.24
CA ASP A 7 -5.03 23.69 12.10
C ASP A 7 -4.36 23.35 13.44
N LYS A 8 -4.03 24.38 14.18
CA LYS A 8 -3.45 24.25 15.52
C LYS A 8 -4.28 23.38 16.46
N THR A 9 -5.59 23.48 16.43
CA THR A 9 -6.48 22.78 17.36
C THR A 9 -6.33 21.26 17.21
N LEU A 10 -6.30 20.78 15.97
CA LEU A 10 -6.07 19.36 15.70
C LEU A 10 -4.63 18.96 16.03
N MET A 11 -3.64 19.77 15.62
CA MET A 11 -2.22 19.40 15.75
C MET A 11 -1.76 19.26 17.20
N ILE A 12 -2.23 20.11 18.11
CA ILE A 12 -1.84 20.05 19.52
C ILE A 12 -2.60 18.96 20.32
N ASN A 13 -3.69 18.43 19.76
CA ASN A 13 -4.44 17.35 20.38
C ASN A 13 -3.86 15.99 19.93
N LEU A 14 -3.08 15.35 20.79
CA LEU A 14 -2.43 14.08 20.46
C LEU A 14 -3.40 12.93 20.20
N GLN A 15 -4.62 12.97 20.74
CA GLN A 15 -5.64 11.95 20.44
C GLN A 15 -6.10 12.04 18.97
N GLU A 16 -6.06 13.24 18.39
CA GLU A 16 -6.42 13.49 16.99
C GLU A 16 -5.21 13.39 16.04
N SER A 17 -4.05 13.86 16.45
CA SER A 17 -2.89 13.98 15.57
C SER A 17 -2.05 12.69 15.48
N LEU A 18 -1.89 11.93 16.57
CA LEU A 18 -1.11 10.68 16.56
C LEU A 18 -1.70 9.57 15.67
N PRO A 19 -3.03 9.40 15.52
CA PRO A 19 -3.59 8.43 14.59
C PRO A 19 -3.34 8.77 13.12
N ARG A 20 -3.00 10.03 12.79
CA ARG A 20 -2.78 10.49 11.43
C ARG A 20 -1.32 10.33 11.04
N GLU A 21 -1.10 9.52 10.01
CA GLU A 21 0.24 9.19 9.51
C GLU A 21 0.49 9.83 8.15
N ILE A 22 1.74 9.98 7.80
CA ILE A 22 2.18 10.35 6.45
C ILE A 22 3.13 9.29 5.90
N LEU A 23 3.07 9.06 4.59
CA LEU A 23 3.96 8.17 3.87
C LEU A 23 4.52 8.90 2.65
N ARG A 24 5.84 8.80 2.45
CA ARG A 24 6.54 9.24 1.24
C ARG A 24 7.56 8.19 0.84
N THR A 25 7.60 7.84 -0.43
CA THR A 25 8.50 6.82 -0.96
C THR A 25 9.43 7.42 -2.00
N ASN A 26 10.56 6.74 -2.25
CA ASN A 26 11.46 7.09 -3.35
C ASN A 26 11.14 6.34 -4.65
N ARG A 27 10.08 5.54 -4.69
CA ARG A 27 9.71 4.65 -5.81
C ARG A 27 10.80 3.62 -6.18
N SER A 28 11.67 3.30 -5.23
CA SER A 28 12.75 2.29 -5.34
C SER A 28 12.92 1.49 -4.05
N GLY A 29 11.82 1.32 -3.30
CA GLY A 29 11.75 0.48 -2.11
C GLY A 29 11.99 1.19 -0.78
N ALA A 30 12.59 2.37 -0.76
CA ALA A 30 12.78 3.15 0.45
C ALA A 30 11.59 4.06 0.74
N TYR A 31 11.39 4.39 2.03
CA TYR A 31 10.30 5.25 2.45
C TYR A 31 10.63 6.09 3.70
N HIS A 32 9.84 7.13 3.88
CA HIS A 32 9.64 7.88 5.11
C HIS A 32 8.19 7.73 5.56
N CYS A 33 8.00 7.32 6.79
CA CYS A 33 6.69 7.19 7.43
C CYS A 33 6.76 7.63 8.88
N THR A 34 5.82 8.48 9.30
CA THR A 34 5.66 8.93 10.70
C THR A 34 4.26 9.51 10.88
N THR A 35 3.96 10.07 12.04
CA THR A 35 2.72 10.82 12.27
C THR A 35 2.85 12.28 11.80
N ILE A 36 1.73 12.99 11.64
CA ILE A 36 1.73 14.41 11.24
C ILE A 36 2.39 15.35 12.26
N VAL A 37 2.61 14.88 13.49
CA VAL A 37 3.34 15.59 14.57
C VAL A 37 4.79 15.09 14.76
N ASP A 38 5.29 14.28 13.82
CA ASP A 38 6.64 13.69 13.84
C ASP A 38 6.92 12.83 15.10
N CYS A 39 5.91 12.25 15.72
CA CYS A 39 6.05 11.27 16.79
C CYS A 39 5.88 9.86 16.22
N ASN A 40 6.92 9.05 16.27
CA ASN A 40 6.85 7.67 15.79
C ASN A 40 5.97 6.81 16.70
N THR A 41 5.01 6.09 16.12
CA THR A 41 4.06 5.21 16.84
C THR A 41 4.17 3.75 16.45
N ARG A 42 5.01 3.44 15.46
CA ARG A 42 5.26 2.09 14.93
C ARG A 42 6.75 1.82 14.82
N LYS A 43 7.17 0.57 14.95
CA LYS A 43 8.55 0.15 14.65
C LYS A 43 8.93 0.37 13.18
N TYR A 44 7.94 0.47 12.30
CA TYR A 44 8.10 0.75 10.87
C TYR A 44 8.30 2.23 10.56
N HIS A 45 8.08 3.12 11.51
CA HIS A 45 8.29 4.55 11.33
C HIS A 45 9.77 4.92 11.29
N GLY A 46 10.09 5.89 10.45
CA GLY A 46 11.44 6.45 10.34
C GLY A 46 11.49 7.58 9.32
N LEU A 47 12.49 8.43 9.45
CA LEU A 47 12.82 9.46 8.45
C LEU A 47 13.52 8.86 7.24
N LEU A 48 14.41 7.89 7.45
CA LEU A 48 15.11 7.18 6.39
C LEU A 48 15.03 5.68 6.65
N VAL A 49 14.14 5.02 5.92
CA VAL A 49 13.94 3.58 5.96
C VAL A 49 14.23 3.02 4.57
N ILE A 50 15.22 2.16 4.45
CA ILE A 50 15.77 1.71 3.19
C ILE A 50 15.91 0.20 3.10
N PRO A 51 15.84 -0.41 1.90
CA PRO A 51 16.28 -1.78 1.71
C PRO A 51 17.80 -1.87 1.88
N VAL A 52 18.27 -2.94 2.55
CA VAL A 52 19.71 -3.24 2.71
C VAL A 52 19.97 -4.67 2.22
N PRO A 53 20.05 -4.88 0.89
CA PRO A 53 20.12 -6.23 0.30
C PRO A 53 21.32 -7.07 0.76
N ASN A 54 22.37 -6.42 1.26
CA ASN A 54 23.54 -7.12 1.80
C ASN A 54 23.27 -7.83 3.13
N LEU A 55 22.21 -7.45 3.85
CA LEU A 55 21.83 -8.04 5.13
C LEU A 55 20.70 -9.05 4.98
N ASP A 56 19.61 -8.62 4.34
CA ASP A 56 18.43 -9.44 4.13
C ASP A 56 17.49 -8.79 3.09
N ASP A 57 16.28 -9.33 2.93
CA ASP A 57 15.26 -8.81 2.02
C ASP A 57 14.25 -7.87 2.72
N GLU A 58 14.62 -7.28 3.86
CA GLU A 58 13.77 -6.35 4.62
C GLU A 58 14.24 -4.90 4.46
N ASN A 59 13.34 -3.98 4.82
CA ASN A 59 13.72 -2.59 5.01
C ASN A 59 14.35 -2.39 6.41
N HIS A 60 15.25 -1.42 6.50
CA HIS A 60 15.97 -1.07 7.73
C HIS A 60 15.82 0.41 8.04
N VAL A 61 15.56 0.71 9.31
CA VAL A 61 15.51 2.08 9.81
C VAL A 61 16.94 2.53 10.13
N LEU A 62 17.47 3.48 9.37
CA LEU A 62 18.78 4.09 9.66
C LEU A 62 18.60 5.33 10.54
N LEU A 63 17.84 6.30 10.06
CA LEU A 63 17.48 7.53 10.79
C LEU A 63 16.01 7.42 11.21
N SER A 64 15.77 7.27 12.51
CA SER A 64 14.42 7.14 13.06
C SER A 64 13.71 8.49 13.10
N SER A 65 14.37 9.51 13.68
CA SER A 65 13.83 10.86 13.81
C SER A 65 14.94 11.91 13.88
N LEU A 66 14.55 13.17 13.74
CA LEU A 66 15.42 14.32 13.90
C LEU A 66 14.72 15.32 14.82
N ASP A 67 15.31 15.58 15.99
CA ASP A 67 14.77 16.57 16.92
C ASP A 67 15.41 17.94 16.63
N GLU A 68 14.56 18.92 16.42
CA GLU A 68 14.98 20.31 16.22
C GLU A 68 14.87 21.08 17.53
N THR A 69 15.81 22.00 17.74
CA THR A 69 15.76 22.99 18.81
C THR A 69 15.96 24.37 18.23
N VAL A 70 15.07 25.29 18.55
CA VAL A 70 15.23 26.71 18.25
C VAL A 70 15.89 27.39 19.45
N ILE A 71 17.01 28.09 19.23
CA ILE A 71 17.75 28.76 20.28
C ILE A 71 17.69 30.27 20.01
N GLN A 72 17.19 31.03 21.00
CA GLN A 72 17.13 32.50 20.98
C GLN A 72 17.46 33.06 22.36
N HIS A 73 18.36 34.03 22.40
CA HIS A 73 18.77 34.68 23.66
C HIS A 73 19.16 33.70 24.78
N GLY A 74 19.76 32.54 24.40
CA GLY A 74 20.11 31.47 25.34
C GLY A 74 18.93 30.58 25.79
N ALA A 75 17.70 30.88 25.38
CA ALA A 75 16.55 30.00 25.61
C ALA A 75 16.45 28.93 24.52
N GLU A 76 16.26 27.71 24.94
CA GLU A 76 16.12 26.53 24.07
C GLU A 76 14.67 26.07 23.99
N PHE A 77 14.15 25.91 22.78
CA PHE A 77 12.80 25.44 22.50
C PHE A 77 12.89 24.15 21.67
N ASN A 78 12.65 23.02 22.32
CA ASN A 78 12.71 21.71 21.69
C ASN A 78 11.40 21.40 20.94
N LEU A 79 11.49 21.10 19.64
CA LEU A 79 10.34 20.81 18.78
C LEU A 79 10.06 19.32 18.62
N GLY A 80 10.91 18.45 19.14
CA GLY A 80 10.74 17.00 19.09
C GLY A 80 9.54 16.50 19.90
N LEU A 81 9.14 15.28 19.62
CA LEU A 81 8.06 14.57 20.35
C LEU A 81 8.29 13.07 20.31
N HIS A 82 8.49 12.48 21.50
CA HIS A 82 8.62 11.03 21.67
C HIS A 82 7.72 10.57 22.81
N LYS A 83 7.16 9.37 22.70
CA LYS A 83 6.49 8.70 23.80
C LYS A 83 7.51 7.84 24.54
N TYR A 84 7.65 8.08 25.82
CA TYR A 84 8.50 7.30 26.74
C TYR A 84 7.68 6.43 27.66
N GLN A 85 8.35 5.51 28.34
CA GLN A 85 7.76 4.63 29.34
C GLN A 85 6.94 5.40 30.40
N GLY A 86 5.81 4.82 30.81
CA GLY A 86 4.91 5.47 31.77
C GLY A 86 3.93 6.47 31.15
N ASN A 87 3.64 6.35 29.87
CA ASN A 87 2.74 7.24 29.12
C ASN A 87 3.18 8.72 29.12
N HIS A 88 4.47 8.93 29.11
CA HIS A 88 5.09 10.25 29.14
C HIS A 88 5.54 10.70 27.75
N PHE A 89 5.16 11.92 27.34
CA PHE A 89 5.60 12.53 26.08
C PHE A 89 6.64 13.61 26.36
N SER A 90 7.78 13.53 25.68
CA SER A 90 8.89 14.48 25.85
C SER A 90 9.79 14.52 24.61
N PRO A 91 10.35 15.70 24.25
CA PRO A 91 9.83 17.02 24.61
C PRO A 91 8.43 17.23 24.04
N ASN A 92 7.74 18.31 24.41
CA ASN A 92 6.37 18.58 23.98
C ASN A 92 6.30 19.53 22.78
N GLY A 93 7.10 19.29 21.73
CA GLY A 93 7.24 20.18 20.58
C GLY A 93 5.95 20.41 19.77
N HIS A 94 5.01 19.46 19.80
CA HIS A 94 3.71 19.60 19.16
C HIS A 94 2.92 20.82 19.63
N LYS A 95 3.12 21.30 20.86
CA LYS A 95 2.46 22.50 21.41
C LYS A 95 2.82 23.79 20.66
N TYR A 96 3.95 23.80 19.97
CA TYR A 96 4.40 24.94 19.17
C TYR A 96 3.87 24.94 17.74
N ILE A 97 3.27 23.84 17.28
CA ILE A 97 2.72 23.71 15.93
C ILE A 97 1.53 24.64 15.77
N ARG A 98 1.51 25.39 14.67
CA ARG A 98 0.42 26.27 14.24
C ARG A 98 -0.44 25.61 13.18
N GLU A 99 0.21 24.85 12.31
CA GLU A 99 -0.40 24.31 11.11
C GLU A 99 0.46 23.17 10.56
N PHE A 100 -0.21 22.21 9.98
CA PHE A 100 0.37 21.21 9.11
C PHE A 100 -0.36 21.22 7.77
N ASP A 101 0.39 21.33 6.68
CA ASP A 101 -0.11 21.27 5.30
C ASP A 101 0.58 20.14 4.54
N CYS A 102 -0.15 19.38 3.76
CA CYS A 102 0.38 18.22 3.04
C CYS A 102 -0.06 18.19 1.56
N GLU A 103 -0.55 19.32 1.04
CA GLU A 103 -1.00 19.41 -0.34
C GLU A 103 0.14 19.20 -1.34
N ASN A 104 1.20 19.96 -1.27
CA ASN A 104 2.38 19.76 -2.11
C ASN A 104 3.36 18.77 -1.50
N ILE A 105 3.90 19.14 -0.35
CA ILE A 105 4.82 18.34 0.46
C ILE A 105 4.47 18.52 1.94
N PRO A 106 4.83 17.55 2.82
CA PRO A 106 4.61 17.70 4.25
C PRO A 106 5.31 18.96 4.78
N THR A 107 4.50 19.90 5.26
CA THR A 107 4.94 21.23 5.73
C THR A 107 4.37 21.51 7.11
N THR A 108 5.23 21.67 8.11
CA THR A 108 4.85 22.04 9.48
C THR A 108 5.28 23.46 9.78
N THR A 109 4.37 24.29 10.29
CA THR A 109 4.69 25.65 10.74
C THR A 109 4.65 25.72 12.26
N TYR A 110 5.78 26.11 12.86
CA TYR A 110 5.93 26.31 14.31
C TYR A 110 5.96 27.81 14.64
N ARG A 111 5.42 28.15 15.82
CA ARG A 111 5.61 29.46 16.44
C ARG A 111 6.09 29.29 17.87
N VAL A 112 7.30 29.77 18.13
CA VAL A 112 7.99 29.59 19.41
C VAL A 112 8.93 30.73 19.66
N GLY A 113 8.96 31.30 20.89
CA GLY A 113 9.90 32.29 21.29
C GLY A 113 9.90 33.59 20.41
N GLY A 114 8.78 33.94 19.79
CA GLY A 114 8.70 35.04 18.83
C GLY A 114 9.21 34.72 17.42
N VAL A 115 9.53 33.47 17.16
CA VAL A 115 9.99 32.95 15.85
C VAL A 115 8.85 32.21 15.16
N ILE A 116 8.77 32.32 13.83
CA ILE A 116 7.99 31.46 12.97
C ILE A 116 8.96 30.64 12.11
N LEU A 117 8.95 29.32 12.33
CA LEU A 117 9.79 28.37 11.61
C LEU A 117 8.90 27.46 10.76
N ARG A 118 9.23 27.29 9.48
CA ARG A 118 8.61 26.32 8.57
C ARG A 118 9.56 25.17 8.31
N LYS A 119 9.06 23.94 8.49
CA LYS A 119 9.76 22.69 8.21
C LYS A 119 9.06 21.97 7.05
N GLU A 120 9.80 21.64 6.01
CA GLU A 120 9.31 20.99 4.80
C GLU A 120 10.12 19.73 4.54
N LYS A 121 9.46 18.61 4.25
CA LYS A 121 10.13 17.31 4.03
C LYS A 121 9.90 16.80 2.63
N ILE A 122 10.94 16.25 1.99
CA ILE A 122 10.84 15.58 0.70
C ILE A 122 11.76 14.36 0.66
N PHE A 123 11.23 13.24 0.16
CA PHE A 123 12.02 12.06 -0.13
C PHE A 123 12.43 12.12 -1.61
N VAL A 124 13.73 12.05 -1.88
CA VAL A 124 14.27 12.18 -3.24
C VAL A 124 13.89 10.96 -4.06
N HIS A 125 13.34 11.15 -5.27
CA HIS A 125 12.98 10.05 -6.15
C HIS A 125 14.21 9.23 -6.58
N HIS A 126 14.10 7.92 -6.50
CA HIS A 126 15.14 6.95 -6.90
C HIS A 126 16.48 7.08 -6.15
N GLU A 127 16.53 7.86 -5.07
CA GLU A 127 17.67 7.93 -4.15
C GLU A 127 17.23 7.53 -2.73
N ASN A 128 18.14 6.91 -1.98
CA ASN A 128 17.95 6.66 -0.56
C ASN A 128 18.36 7.90 0.25
N ARG A 129 17.57 8.98 0.09
CA ARG A 129 17.85 10.31 0.67
C ARG A 129 16.56 11.04 1.03
N ILE A 130 16.52 11.57 2.25
CA ILE A 130 15.53 12.54 2.69
C ILE A 130 16.17 13.93 2.78
N LEU A 131 15.44 14.93 2.31
CA LEU A 131 15.79 16.34 2.46
C LEU A 131 14.74 17.03 3.34
N ILE A 132 15.19 17.84 4.30
CA ILE A 132 14.34 18.64 5.17
C ILE A 132 14.78 20.08 5.09
N ARG A 133 13.89 20.95 4.62
CA ARG A 133 14.15 22.40 4.54
C ARG A 133 13.51 23.12 5.71
N TYR A 134 14.29 23.94 6.38
CA TYR A 134 13.86 24.83 7.46
C TYR A 134 13.96 26.27 6.97
N THR A 135 12.86 27.00 7.01
CA THR A 135 12.79 28.42 6.64
C THR A 135 12.41 29.23 7.87
N LEU A 136 13.28 30.20 8.24
CA LEU A 136 12.96 31.14 9.28
C LEU A 136 12.08 32.23 8.70
N VAL A 137 10.78 32.07 8.79
CA VAL A 137 9.77 32.94 8.18
C VAL A 137 9.76 34.31 8.87
N ASP A 138 9.81 34.29 10.20
CA ASP A 138 9.88 35.53 11.00
C ASP A 138 10.72 35.32 12.26
N ALA A 139 11.51 36.35 12.59
CA ALA A 139 12.32 36.42 13.80
C ALA A 139 12.71 37.86 14.09
N HIS A 140 12.81 38.23 15.36
CA HIS A 140 13.21 39.53 15.80
C HIS A 140 14.67 39.62 16.29
N SER A 141 15.35 38.48 16.36
CA SER A 141 16.71 38.37 16.87
C SER A 141 17.47 37.22 16.22
N ALA A 142 18.79 37.18 16.48
CA ALA A 142 19.64 36.07 16.04
C ALA A 142 19.07 34.73 16.53
N THR A 143 19.01 33.74 15.64
CA THR A 143 18.44 32.44 15.88
C THR A 143 19.44 31.38 15.46
N THR A 144 19.63 30.38 16.30
CA THR A 144 20.40 29.16 16.00
C THR A 144 19.44 27.96 15.97
N LEU A 145 19.59 27.10 14.98
CA LEU A 145 18.91 25.82 14.91
C LEU A 145 19.89 24.73 15.32
N ARG A 146 19.43 23.83 16.21
CA ARG A 146 20.14 22.61 16.58
C ARG A 146 19.37 21.41 16.07
N PHE A 147 20.08 20.46 15.44
CA PHE A 147 19.53 19.22 14.92
C PHE A 147 20.15 18.03 15.61
N ARG A 148 19.33 17.22 16.26
CA ARG A 148 19.75 16.01 16.98
C ARG A 148 19.18 14.77 16.29
N PRO A 149 20.01 13.97 15.57
CA PRO A 149 19.56 12.77 14.87
C PRO A 149 19.46 11.59 15.83
N PHE A 150 18.37 10.82 15.71
CA PHE A 150 18.12 9.58 16.42
C PHE A 150 18.31 8.40 15.47
N LEU A 151 19.36 7.60 15.72
CA LEU A 151 19.78 6.50 14.86
C LEU A 151 19.30 5.16 15.41
N ALA A 152 18.86 4.28 14.51
CA ALA A 152 18.40 2.94 14.85
C ALA A 152 19.28 1.84 14.24
N PHE A 153 19.57 1.87 12.96
CA PHE A 153 20.33 0.84 12.21
C PHE A 153 19.84 -0.57 12.53
N ARG A 154 18.56 -0.81 12.25
CA ARG A 154 17.89 -2.08 12.53
C ARG A 154 16.87 -2.44 11.45
N SER A 155 16.57 -3.72 11.32
CA SER A 155 15.43 -4.18 10.53
C SER A 155 14.12 -3.56 11.05
N VAL A 156 13.16 -3.30 10.17
CA VAL A 156 11.80 -2.89 10.57
C VAL A 156 11.07 -3.95 11.40
N ARG A 157 11.59 -5.17 11.48
CA ARG A 157 11.03 -6.28 12.27
C ARG A 157 11.53 -6.30 13.71
N GLU A 158 12.62 -5.60 14.00
CA GLU A 158 13.35 -5.64 15.27
C GLU A 158 13.34 -4.28 15.97
N TYR A 159 13.97 -4.23 17.14
CA TYR A 159 14.21 -3.02 17.93
C TYR A 159 15.68 -2.88 18.26
N THR A 160 16.15 -1.65 18.33
CA THR A 160 17.47 -1.32 18.86
C THR A 160 17.39 -1.11 20.38
N HIS A 161 18.36 -1.67 21.11
CA HIS A 161 18.58 -1.40 22.51
C HIS A 161 20.03 -1.00 22.73
N GLU A 162 20.29 -0.23 23.79
CA GLU A 162 21.65 0.15 24.16
C GLU A 162 22.55 -1.08 24.24
N ASN A 163 23.67 -1.04 23.52
CA ASN A 163 24.62 -2.15 23.47
C ASN A 163 26.06 -1.67 23.20
N ALA A 164 27.02 -2.53 23.53
CA ALA A 164 28.45 -2.24 23.38
C ALA A 164 28.98 -2.46 21.94
N GLN A 165 28.21 -3.12 21.05
CA GLN A 165 28.60 -3.39 19.66
C GLN A 165 28.35 -2.18 18.75
N ALA A 166 27.47 -1.27 19.13
CA ALA A 166 27.18 -0.07 18.37
C ALA A 166 28.42 0.81 18.27
N SER A 167 28.92 1.02 17.05
CA SER A 167 30.03 1.94 16.82
C SER A 167 29.60 3.37 17.14
N ARG A 168 30.48 4.11 17.80
CA ARG A 168 30.33 5.55 18.07
C ARG A 168 31.17 6.39 17.14
N ASP A 169 31.85 5.75 16.18
CA ASP A 169 32.75 6.43 15.27
C ASP A 169 31.98 7.26 14.24
N TYR A 170 32.55 8.40 13.91
CA TYR A 170 32.08 9.25 12.82
C TYR A 170 33.26 9.85 12.07
N GLN A 171 33.02 10.27 10.86
CA GLN A 171 33.98 11.02 10.06
C GLN A 171 33.35 12.31 9.57
N LEU A 172 34.17 13.37 9.56
CA LEU A 172 33.76 14.66 9.00
C LEU A 172 33.69 14.57 7.49
N VAL A 173 32.63 15.15 6.93
CA VAL A 173 32.46 15.38 5.50
C VAL A 173 32.12 16.84 5.28
N GLU A 174 32.00 17.29 4.03
CA GLU A 174 31.69 18.70 3.76
C GLU A 174 30.33 19.08 4.39
N ASN A 175 30.35 20.01 5.33
CA ASN A 175 29.21 20.52 6.11
C ASN A 175 28.38 19.36 6.81
N GLY A 176 29.06 18.36 7.34
CA GLY A 176 28.37 17.28 8.02
C GLY A 176 29.27 16.16 8.52
N ILE A 177 28.64 15.04 8.78
CA ILE A 177 29.31 13.81 9.20
C ILE A 177 28.79 12.59 8.41
N LYS A 178 29.58 11.51 8.41
CA LYS A 178 29.11 10.18 8.11
C LYS A 178 29.36 9.23 9.27
N THR A 179 28.49 8.26 9.47
CA THR A 179 28.57 7.26 10.54
C THR A 179 27.90 5.95 10.11
N CYS A 180 28.28 4.85 10.76
CA CYS A 180 27.67 3.54 10.61
C CYS A 180 27.72 2.82 11.94
N MET A 181 26.58 2.38 12.48
CA MET A 181 26.54 1.77 13.81
C MET A 181 26.99 0.29 13.82
N TYR A 182 26.73 -0.45 12.73
CA TYR A 182 27.01 -1.88 12.67
C TYR A 182 27.57 -2.29 11.30
N PRO A 183 28.46 -3.32 11.25
CA PRO A 183 28.95 -3.87 9.98
C PRO A 183 27.82 -4.37 9.08
N GLY A 184 28.00 -4.25 7.78
CA GLY A 184 27.02 -4.67 6.76
C GLY A 184 26.01 -3.60 6.36
N TYR A 185 25.84 -2.57 7.16
CA TYR A 185 25.04 -1.40 6.79
C TYR A 185 25.82 -0.44 5.91
N PRO A 186 25.11 0.35 5.07
CA PRO A 186 25.74 1.48 4.40
C PRO A 186 26.08 2.60 5.40
N GLU A 187 27.03 3.45 5.03
CA GLU A 187 27.30 4.66 5.79
C GLU A 187 26.13 5.65 5.65
N LEU A 188 25.73 6.26 6.75
CA LEU A 188 24.74 7.33 6.79
C LEU A 188 25.45 8.69 6.75
N PHE A 189 25.20 9.45 5.69
CA PHE A 189 25.70 10.80 5.51
C PHE A 189 24.63 11.80 5.97
N MET A 190 24.99 12.67 6.89
CA MET A 190 24.14 13.76 7.36
C MET A 190 24.86 15.08 7.11
N GLN A 191 24.29 15.92 6.23
CA GLN A 191 24.94 17.14 5.72
C GLN A 191 23.93 18.29 5.65
N LEU A 192 24.43 19.51 5.81
CA LEU A 192 23.65 20.73 5.63
C LEU A 192 24.18 21.54 4.45
N ASN A 193 23.32 22.32 3.79
CA ASN A 193 23.71 23.21 2.71
C ASN A 193 24.55 24.40 3.19
N LYS A 194 24.63 24.62 4.49
CA LYS A 194 25.32 25.74 5.13
C LYS A 194 26.37 25.22 6.08
N LYS A 195 27.47 26.00 6.25
CA LYS A 195 28.48 25.70 7.27
C LYS A 195 27.83 25.62 8.64
N ASN A 196 28.16 24.58 9.38
CA ASN A 196 27.60 24.25 10.68
C ASN A 196 28.71 23.70 11.60
N GLU A 197 28.39 23.55 12.86
CA GLU A 197 29.23 22.88 13.84
C GLU A 197 28.58 21.57 14.26
N PHE A 198 29.36 20.47 14.26
CA PHE A 198 28.95 19.23 14.83
C PHE A 198 29.57 19.05 16.23
N HIS A 199 28.72 18.88 17.22
CA HIS A 199 29.11 18.64 18.61
C HIS A 199 28.93 17.17 18.91
N PHE A 200 30.05 16.46 19.07
CA PHE A 200 30.04 15.05 19.44
C PHE A 200 29.62 14.91 20.92
N GLN A 201 28.43 14.38 21.14
CA GLN A 201 27.85 14.17 22.45
C GLN A 201 27.02 12.88 22.41
N PRO A 202 27.69 11.70 22.37
CA PRO A 202 27.01 10.43 22.19
C PRO A 202 26.20 10.04 23.43
N ASP A 203 24.95 9.67 23.22
CA ASP A 203 24.08 9.18 24.27
C ASP A 203 23.02 8.20 23.69
N TRP A 204 22.43 7.42 24.59
CA TRP A 204 21.28 6.58 24.29
C TRP A 204 20.02 7.17 24.91
N TYR A 205 18.99 7.35 24.10
CA TYR A 205 17.64 7.72 24.53
C TYR A 205 16.82 6.46 24.74
N ARG A 206 16.57 6.13 26.01
CA ARG A 206 16.06 4.82 26.45
C ARG A 206 14.57 4.82 26.66
N GLY A 207 13.93 3.67 26.40
CA GLY A 207 12.53 3.43 26.72
C GLY A 207 11.54 4.23 25.87
N ILE A 208 11.87 4.47 24.60
CA ILE A 208 10.92 5.02 23.62
C ILE A 208 9.88 3.95 23.31
N GLU A 209 8.60 4.32 23.34
CA GLU A 209 7.49 3.41 23.14
C GLU A 209 6.74 3.66 21.82
N TYR A 210 6.29 2.56 21.20
CA TYR A 210 5.48 2.57 19.99
C TYR A 210 4.06 2.07 20.29
N PRO A 211 3.09 2.96 20.55
CA PRO A 211 1.75 2.58 20.99
C PRO A 211 0.97 1.72 20.00
N LYS A 212 1.22 1.88 18.70
CA LYS A 212 0.58 1.03 17.67
C LYS A 212 1.06 -0.42 17.72
N GLU A 213 2.30 -0.68 18.10
CA GLU A 213 2.79 -2.04 18.28
C GLU A 213 2.23 -2.64 19.59
N GLN A 214 2.10 -1.85 20.63
CA GLN A 214 1.45 -2.25 21.89
C GLN A 214 -0.01 -2.66 21.68
N GLU A 215 -0.79 -1.85 20.92
CA GLU A 215 -2.17 -2.16 20.56
C GLU A 215 -2.30 -3.48 19.79
N ARG A 216 -1.25 -3.85 19.03
CA ARG A 216 -1.18 -5.07 18.22
C ARG A 216 -0.65 -6.28 19.01
N GLY A 217 -0.29 -6.11 20.30
CA GLY A 217 0.19 -7.18 21.19
C GLY A 217 1.63 -7.60 20.94
N TYR A 218 2.46 -6.71 20.39
CA TYR A 218 3.90 -6.93 20.18
C TYR A 218 4.73 -6.20 21.21
N ASP A 219 6.03 -6.53 21.28
CA ASP A 219 7.01 -5.68 21.91
C ASP A 219 6.97 -4.30 21.28
N PHE A 220 7.21 -3.26 22.10
CA PHE A 220 6.96 -1.88 21.66
C PHE A 220 7.97 -0.87 22.23
N ASN A 221 9.07 -1.33 22.82
CA ASN A 221 10.11 -0.48 23.41
C ASN A 221 11.38 -0.48 22.59
N GLU A 222 12.03 0.68 22.46
CA GLU A 222 13.28 0.86 21.74
C GLU A 222 14.17 1.87 22.46
N ASP A 223 15.49 1.68 22.37
CA ASP A 223 16.49 2.71 22.69
C ASP A 223 17.10 3.20 21.39
N LEU A 224 17.25 4.51 21.22
CA LEU A 224 17.84 5.11 20.04
C LEU A 224 19.17 5.79 20.38
N TYR A 225 20.15 5.62 19.50
CA TYR A 225 21.46 6.21 19.62
C TYR A 225 21.50 7.61 19.00
N VAL A 226 22.06 8.57 19.73
CA VAL A 226 22.30 9.93 19.26
C VAL A 226 23.79 10.21 19.33
N PRO A 227 24.48 10.45 18.19
CA PRO A 227 25.93 10.72 18.18
C PRO A 227 26.29 12.11 18.69
N GLY A 228 25.33 13.02 18.71
CA GLY A 228 25.51 14.43 19.05
C GLY A 228 24.51 15.30 18.31
N TYR A 229 24.89 16.52 18.00
CA TYR A 229 23.99 17.46 17.31
C TYR A 229 24.77 18.43 16.42
N PHE A 230 24.04 18.96 15.42
CA PHE A 230 24.51 20.04 14.54
C PHE A 230 23.95 21.37 15.01
N GLU A 231 24.75 22.44 14.97
CA GLU A 231 24.26 23.80 15.18
C GLU A 231 24.56 24.67 13.95
N VAL A 232 23.58 25.48 13.57
CA VAL A 232 23.67 26.39 12.44
C VAL A 232 22.87 27.65 12.71
N ASP A 233 23.51 28.80 12.48
CA ASP A 233 22.86 30.11 12.57
C ASP A 233 21.95 30.32 11.35
N ILE A 234 20.78 30.90 11.59
CA ILE A 234 19.81 31.21 10.55
C ILE A 234 19.21 32.60 10.74
N LYS A 235 19.03 33.35 9.65
CA LYS A 235 18.45 34.69 9.65
C LYS A 235 17.04 34.68 9.09
N LYS A 236 16.23 35.66 9.47
CA LYS A 236 14.89 35.85 8.88
C LYS A 236 14.95 35.87 7.36
N GLY A 237 14.05 35.09 6.74
CA GLY A 237 13.97 34.88 5.30
C GLY A 237 14.95 33.85 4.74
N GLU A 238 15.90 33.37 5.54
CA GLU A 238 16.87 32.36 5.13
C GLU A 238 16.28 30.95 5.28
N ASN A 239 16.82 30.02 4.49
CA ASN A 239 16.52 28.61 4.66
C ASN A 239 17.79 27.76 4.77
N VAL A 240 17.67 26.67 5.52
CA VAL A 240 18.67 25.61 5.70
C VAL A 240 18.08 24.30 5.25
N VAL A 241 18.83 23.51 4.47
CA VAL A 241 18.45 22.16 4.04
C VAL A 241 19.33 21.13 4.74
N PHE A 242 18.71 20.27 5.52
CA PHE A 242 19.32 19.08 6.11
C PHE A 242 19.12 17.89 5.17
N SER A 243 20.18 17.13 4.91
CA SER A 243 20.18 15.92 4.09
C SER A 243 20.59 14.72 4.92
N ALA A 244 19.84 13.64 4.86
CA ALA A 244 20.26 12.31 5.33
C ALA A 244 20.15 11.30 4.18
N GLY A 245 21.23 10.59 3.88
CA GLY A 245 21.30 9.61 2.78
C GLY A 245 22.48 8.68 2.90
N ILE A 246 22.55 7.69 2.00
CA ILE A 246 23.62 6.67 2.01
C ILE A 246 24.81 7.00 1.09
N SER A 247 24.84 8.20 0.57
CA SER A 247 25.94 8.72 -0.26
C SER A 247 26.21 10.18 0.10
N GLU A 248 27.44 10.61 -0.11
CA GLU A 248 27.80 12.01 0.03
C GLU A 248 27.16 12.86 -1.07
N ILE A 249 26.72 14.06 -0.73
CA ILE A 249 26.22 15.05 -1.68
C ILE A 249 26.95 16.38 -1.48
N SER A 250 27.21 17.10 -2.58
CA SER A 250 27.75 18.48 -2.46
C SER A 250 26.73 19.39 -1.79
N PRO A 251 27.05 20.01 -0.65
CA PRO A 251 26.14 20.92 0.06
C PRO A 251 25.57 22.06 -0.81
N ARG A 252 26.31 22.49 -1.82
CA ARG A 252 25.88 23.54 -2.76
C ARG A 252 24.68 23.11 -3.64
N LYS A 253 24.52 21.81 -3.87
CA LYS A 253 23.40 21.25 -4.68
C LYS A 253 22.12 21.09 -3.88
N LEU A 254 22.17 21.04 -2.54
CA LEU A 254 21.02 20.67 -1.70
C LEU A 254 19.79 21.54 -1.93
N LYS A 255 19.95 22.86 -2.05
CA LYS A 255 18.82 23.77 -2.32
C LYS A 255 18.21 23.49 -3.69
N GLN A 256 19.05 23.39 -4.71
CA GLN A 256 18.58 23.12 -6.07
C GLN A 256 17.89 21.75 -6.17
N THR A 257 18.46 20.72 -5.55
CA THR A 257 17.85 19.37 -5.51
C THR A 257 16.48 19.44 -4.83
N PHE A 258 16.37 20.14 -3.69
CA PHE A 258 15.08 20.30 -3.00
C PHE A 258 14.04 20.97 -3.89
N GLU A 259 14.40 22.08 -4.54
CA GLU A 259 13.51 22.86 -5.40
C GLU A 259 13.08 22.07 -6.65
N SER A 260 14.00 21.33 -7.28
CA SER A 260 13.70 20.45 -8.40
C SER A 260 12.71 19.36 -8.00
N GLU A 261 12.97 18.68 -6.87
CA GLU A 261 12.09 17.64 -6.35
C GLU A 261 10.68 18.17 -6.03
N VAL A 262 10.57 19.38 -5.47
CA VAL A 262 9.26 20.01 -5.21
C VAL A 262 8.53 20.31 -6.52
N ALA A 263 9.24 20.82 -7.52
CA ALA A 263 8.65 21.17 -8.83
C ALA A 263 8.07 19.95 -9.55
N ASP A 264 8.64 18.77 -9.32
CA ASP A 264 8.18 17.51 -9.93
C ASP A 264 6.99 16.87 -9.19
N ARG A 265 6.54 17.45 -8.06
CA ARG A 265 5.41 16.89 -7.30
C ARG A 265 4.07 17.33 -7.86
N THR A 266 3.14 16.38 -8.00
CA THR A 266 1.74 16.68 -8.25
C THR A 266 1.08 17.11 -6.92
N PRO A 267 0.44 18.28 -6.84
CA PRO A 267 -0.31 18.68 -5.65
C PRO A 267 -1.43 17.70 -5.31
N ARG A 268 -1.68 17.50 -4.02
CA ARG A 268 -2.80 16.69 -3.50
C ARG A 268 -4.01 17.59 -3.21
N ASP A 269 -4.45 18.32 -4.23
CA ASP A 269 -5.50 19.34 -4.15
C ASP A 269 -6.92 18.78 -4.34
N SER A 270 -7.03 17.49 -4.59
CA SER A 270 -8.29 16.78 -4.82
C SER A 270 -8.18 15.31 -4.44
N PHE A 271 -9.31 14.64 -4.27
CA PHE A 271 -9.39 13.20 -4.04
C PHE A 271 -8.64 12.40 -5.12
N TYR A 272 -8.88 12.74 -6.39
CA TYR A 272 -8.19 12.09 -7.51
C TYR A 272 -6.67 12.25 -7.43
N HIS A 273 -6.16 13.47 -7.15
CA HIS A 273 -4.72 13.72 -7.05
C HIS A 273 -4.10 13.07 -5.80
N CYS A 274 -4.83 12.94 -4.70
CA CYS A 274 -4.40 12.12 -3.56
C CYS A 274 -4.20 10.65 -3.98
N LEU A 275 -5.19 10.06 -4.63
CA LEU A 275 -5.12 8.67 -5.10
C LEU A 275 -4.02 8.48 -6.15
N LYS A 276 -3.85 9.42 -7.10
CA LYS A 276 -2.78 9.38 -8.09
C LYS A 276 -1.39 9.37 -7.42
N ASN A 277 -1.15 10.26 -6.47
CA ASN A 277 0.10 10.28 -5.71
C ASN A 277 0.31 8.99 -4.92
N SER A 278 -0.76 8.46 -4.30
CA SER A 278 -0.71 7.19 -3.56
C SER A 278 -0.38 6.02 -4.51
N ALA A 279 -0.98 5.98 -5.70
CA ALA A 279 -0.69 4.97 -6.73
C ALA A 279 0.80 4.94 -7.11
N HIS A 280 1.38 6.10 -7.37
CA HIS A 280 2.79 6.21 -7.73
C HIS A 280 3.75 5.73 -6.61
N GLN A 281 3.33 5.77 -5.35
CA GLN A 281 4.16 5.34 -4.22
C GLN A 281 4.32 3.81 -4.15
N PHE A 282 3.42 3.03 -4.76
CA PHE A 282 3.54 1.57 -4.78
C PHE A 282 4.56 1.06 -5.79
N HIS A 283 4.93 1.83 -6.79
CA HIS A 283 5.95 1.46 -7.75
C HIS A 283 7.32 1.33 -7.08
N ASN A 284 8.05 0.27 -7.44
CA ASN A 284 9.37 -0.05 -6.91
C ASN A 284 10.28 -0.45 -8.07
N LYS A 285 11.02 0.52 -8.59
CA LYS A 285 11.96 0.34 -9.70
C LYS A 285 13.35 -0.04 -9.16
N GLN A 286 13.87 -1.18 -9.60
CA GLN A 286 15.18 -1.72 -9.23
C GLN A 286 15.96 -2.05 -10.51
N GLY A 287 16.82 -1.13 -10.96
CA GLY A 287 17.50 -1.27 -12.26
C GLY A 287 16.51 -1.34 -13.41
N GLU A 288 16.54 -2.43 -14.16
CA GLU A 288 15.61 -2.70 -15.28
C GLU A 288 14.31 -3.38 -14.83
N GLU A 289 14.22 -3.78 -13.58
CA GLU A 289 13.04 -4.46 -13.03
C GLU A 289 12.08 -3.45 -12.41
N HIS A 290 10.79 -3.68 -12.63
CA HIS A 290 9.75 -2.80 -12.12
C HIS A 290 8.67 -3.61 -11.38
N TYR A 291 8.52 -3.35 -10.09
CA TYR A 291 7.61 -4.03 -9.18
C TYR A 291 6.51 -3.11 -8.70
N VAL A 292 5.42 -3.69 -8.18
CA VAL A 292 4.37 -2.98 -7.44
C VAL A 292 4.27 -3.61 -6.06
N LEU A 293 4.52 -2.83 -5.01
CA LEU A 293 4.36 -3.31 -3.63
C LEU A 293 2.89 -3.37 -3.26
N ALA A 294 2.48 -4.42 -2.55
CA ALA A 294 1.08 -4.60 -2.16
C ALA A 294 0.60 -3.56 -1.15
N GLY A 295 1.50 -2.99 -0.36
CA GLY A 295 1.17 -1.97 0.62
C GLY A 295 2.31 -1.62 1.56
N TYR A 296 2.19 -0.48 2.20
CA TYR A 296 3.16 0.04 3.16
C TYR A 296 2.63 -0.02 4.59
N PRO A 297 3.51 -0.26 5.58
CA PRO A 297 4.98 -0.31 5.48
C PRO A 297 5.58 -1.74 5.38
N TRP A 298 4.78 -2.82 5.35
CA TRP A 298 5.31 -4.17 5.53
C TRP A 298 5.09 -5.17 4.39
N PHE A 299 4.29 -4.82 3.39
CA PHE A 299 4.06 -5.73 2.27
C PHE A 299 5.14 -5.62 1.19
N LYS A 300 5.41 -6.76 0.55
CA LYS A 300 6.27 -6.88 -0.62
C LYS A 300 5.44 -6.93 -1.90
N CYS A 301 6.07 -7.18 -3.04
CA CYS A 301 5.37 -7.44 -4.29
C CYS A 301 4.81 -8.85 -4.26
N ARG A 302 3.51 -8.99 -4.02
CA ARG A 302 2.79 -10.27 -4.11
C ARG A 302 2.06 -10.35 -5.44
N ALA A 303 2.16 -11.50 -6.11
CA ALA A 303 1.67 -11.68 -7.48
C ALA A 303 0.17 -11.36 -7.65
N ARG A 304 -0.69 -11.86 -6.75
CA ARG A 304 -2.13 -11.56 -6.78
C ARG A 304 -2.40 -10.07 -6.66
N ASP A 305 -1.82 -9.44 -5.66
CA ASP A 305 -1.98 -8.00 -5.40
C ASP A 305 -1.47 -7.16 -6.58
N LEU A 306 -0.35 -7.58 -7.19
CA LEU A 306 0.20 -6.97 -8.39
C LEU A 306 -0.83 -6.97 -9.53
N PHE A 307 -1.35 -8.14 -9.92
CA PHE A 307 -2.23 -8.25 -11.08
C PHE A 307 -3.60 -7.60 -10.85
N ILE A 308 -4.15 -7.65 -9.64
CA ILE A 308 -5.40 -6.95 -9.32
C ILE A 308 -5.18 -5.44 -9.32
N SER A 309 -4.05 -4.95 -8.81
CA SER A 309 -3.78 -3.52 -8.65
C SER A 309 -3.34 -2.84 -9.94
N LEU A 310 -2.57 -3.54 -10.78
CA LEU A 310 -1.87 -2.94 -11.90
C LEU A 310 -2.77 -2.13 -12.84
N PRO A 311 -3.97 -2.61 -13.27
CA PRO A 311 -4.84 -1.81 -14.12
C PRO A 311 -5.28 -0.48 -13.49
N GLY A 312 -5.63 -0.50 -12.21
CA GLY A 312 -6.08 0.71 -11.49
C GLY A 312 -4.94 1.69 -11.20
N LEU A 313 -3.74 1.20 -10.90
CA LEU A 313 -2.58 2.03 -10.59
C LEU A 313 -1.94 2.68 -11.81
N THR A 314 -2.25 2.21 -13.02
CA THR A 314 -1.61 2.65 -14.27
C THR A 314 -2.63 3.03 -15.33
N LEU A 315 -3.37 2.08 -15.88
CA LEU A 315 -4.33 2.30 -16.97
C LEU A 315 -5.44 3.29 -16.60
N ALA A 316 -5.93 3.25 -15.37
CA ALA A 316 -6.94 4.20 -14.90
C ALA A 316 -6.41 5.64 -14.84
N LEU A 317 -5.09 5.80 -14.70
CA LEU A 317 -4.39 7.09 -14.74
C LEU A 317 -3.99 7.52 -16.18
N GLY A 318 -4.17 6.66 -17.19
CA GLY A 318 -3.70 6.88 -18.55
C GLY A 318 -2.19 6.64 -18.72
N GLU A 319 -1.58 5.90 -17.83
CA GLU A 319 -0.14 5.62 -17.78
C GLU A 319 0.14 4.22 -18.35
N GLN A 320 -0.04 4.06 -19.66
CA GLN A 320 0.14 2.77 -20.35
C GLN A 320 1.57 2.25 -20.27
N ASP A 321 2.56 3.13 -20.43
CA ASP A 321 3.98 2.75 -20.39
C ASP A 321 4.36 2.12 -19.06
N GLU A 322 3.84 2.65 -17.94
CA GLU A 322 4.06 2.10 -16.59
C GLU A 322 3.45 0.69 -16.44
N PHE A 323 2.30 0.43 -17.05
CA PHE A 323 1.72 -0.92 -17.11
C PHE A 323 2.66 -1.89 -17.83
N GLU A 324 3.15 -1.49 -19.01
CA GLU A 324 4.03 -2.31 -19.85
C GLU A 324 5.38 -2.56 -19.19
N ASP A 325 5.95 -1.58 -18.50
CA ASP A 325 7.22 -1.73 -17.76
C ASP A 325 7.09 -2.75 -16.62
N VAL A 326 5.99 -2.70 -15.87
CA VAL A 326 5.72 -3.69 -14.80
C VAL A 326 5.48 -5.06 -15.41
N MET A 327 4.67 -5.14 -16.46
CA MET A 327 4.38 -6.43 -17.13
C MET A 327 5.62 -7.06 -17.76
N LYS A 328 6.57 -6.28 -18.24
CA LYS A 328 7.87 -6.79 -18.73
C LYS A 328 8.63 -7.60 -17.67
N THR A 329 8.57 -7.19 -16.41
CA THR A 329 9.12 -7.95 -15.28
C THR A 329 8.23 -9.13 -14.91
N ALA A 330 6.93 -8.90 -14.80
CA ALA A 330 5.96 -9.91 -14.37
C ALA A 330 5.82 -11.07 -15.37
N GLU A 331 5.86 -10.79 -16.68
CA GLU A 331 5.83 -11.80 -17.75
C GLU A 331 6.99 -12.80 -17.62
N LYS A 332 8.19 -12.31 -17.33
CA LYS A 332 9.36 -13.17 -17.13
C LYS A 332 9.17 -14.07 -15.92
N ALA A 333 8.68 -13.51 -14.80
CA ALA A 333 8.39 -14.29 -13.60
C ALA A 333 7.29 -15.34 -13.83
N ILE A 334 6.24 -15.02 -14.60
CA ILE A 334 5.22 -15.99 -15.00
C ILE A 334 5.82 -17.13 -15.83
N ARG A 335 6.70 -16.82 -16.80
CA ARG A 335 7.35 -17.85 -17.64
C ARG A 335 8.28 -18.74 -16.86
N GLU A 336 9.07 -18.20 -15.92
CA GLU A 336 9.86 -19.02 -15.00
C GLU A 336 8.96 -19.99 -14.21
N PHE A 337 7.86 -19.50 -13.68
CA PHE A 337 6.89 -20.34 -12.95
C PHE A 337 6.29 -21.44 -13.83
N ILE A 338 5.78 -21.11 -15.03
CA ILE A 338 5.17 -22.07 -15.96
C ILE A 338 6.18 -23.14 -16.40
N ASN A 339 7.43 -22.76 -16.58
CA ASN A 339 8.50 -23.67 -16.98
C ASN A 339 9.07 -24.50 -15.84
N GLY A 340 8.66 -24.25 -14.59
CA GLY A 340 9.20 -24.90 -13.40
C GLY A 340 10.63 -24.48 -13.08
N GLU A 341 11.02 -23.28 -13.48
CA GLU A 341 12.31 -22.68 -13.20
C GLU A 341 12.31 -22.00 -11.82
N PRO A 342 13.47 -21.92 -11.14
CA PRO A 342 13.58 -21.14 -9.91
C PRO A 342 13.27 -19.67 -10.17
N SER A 343 12.50 -19.04 -9.26
CA SER A 343 12.18 -17.62 -9.37
C SER A 343 13.44 -16.76 -9.20
N SER A 344 13.74 -15.92 -10.19
CA SER A 344 14.80 -14.91 -10.14
C SER A 344 14.27 -13.50 -9.87
N TYR A 345 12.95 -13.33 -9.82
CA TYR A 345 12.27 -12.04 -9.60
C TYR A 345 11.64 -11.96 -8.20
N LYS A 346 11.58 -10.75 -7.64
CA LYS A 346 10.99 -10.49 -6.32
C LYS A 346 9.47 -10.32 -6.38
N ILE A 347 8.80 -11.25 -7.06
CA ILE A 347 7.34 -11.38 -7.11
C ILE A 347 6.97 -12.65 -6.37
N TYR A 348 6.40 -12.50 -5.18
CA TYR A 348 6.11 -13.61 -4.28
C TYR A 348 4.72 -14.20 -4.51
N GLU A 349 4.53 -15.47 -4.10
CA GLU A 349 3.25 -16.16 -4.11
C GLU A 349 2.67 -16.39 -5.53
N MET A 350 3.54 -16.54 -6.55
CA MET A 350 3.12 -16.84 -7.92
C MET A 350 2.40 -18.19 -8.03
N GLU A 351 2.72 -19.12 -7.14
CA GLU A 351 2.18 -20.48 -7.09
C GLU A 351 0.73 -20.57 -6.59
N HIS A 352 0.13 -19.50 -6.12
CA HIS A 352 -1.26 -19.55 -5.67
C HIS A 352 -2.21 -19.80 -6.85
N PRO A 353 -3.26 -20.65 -6.66
CA PRO A 353 -4.09 -21.16 -7.76
C PRO A 353 -4.77 -20.09 -8.63
N ASP A 354 -5.15 -18.96 -8.06
CA ASP A 354 -5.87 -17.89 -8.76
C ASP A 354 -4.98 -16.87 -9.47
N VAL A 355 -3.66 -16.88 -9.21
CA VAL A 355 -2.74 -15.81 -9.63
C VAL A 355 -2.64 -15.67 -11.14
N LEU A 356 -2.45 -16.77 -11.87
CA LEU A 356 -2.38 -16.73 -13.33
C LEU A 356 -3.70 -16.25 -13.97
N LEU A 357 -4.82 -16.55 -13.35
CA LEU A 357 -6.14 -16.09 -13.81
C LEU A 357 -6.31 -14.58 -13.59
N TRP A 358 -5.78 -14.04 -12.50
CA TRP A 358 -5.73 -12.59 -12.29
C TRP A 358 -4.79 -11.88 -13.27
N ALA A 359 -3.70 -12.54 -13.67
CA ALA A 359 -2.83 -12.03 -14.76
C ALA A 359 -3.60 -11.91 -16.07
N VAL A 360 -4.40 -12.92 -16.44
CA VAL A 360 -5.27 -12.85 -17.63
C VAL A 360 -6.28 -11.70 -17.51
N TRP A 361 -6.89 -11.51 -16.34
CA TRP A 361 -7.81 -10.39 -16.11
C TRP A 361 -7.11 -9.02 -16.27
N ALA A 362 -5.89 -8.87 -15.75
CA ALA A 362 -5.12 -7.64 -15.90
C ALA A 362 -4.83 -7.33 -17.39
N LEU A 363 -4.46 -8.34 -18.18
CA LEU A 363 -4.25 -8.21 -19.63
C LEU A 363 -5.55 -7.93 -20.37
N GLN A 364 -6.68 -8.45 -19.92
CA GLN A 364 -8.00 -8.09 -20.43
C GLN A 364 -8.32 -6.61 -20.20
N GLN A 365 -7.97 -6.05 -19.02
CA GLN A 365 -8.12 -4.61 -18.77
C GLN A 365 -7.20 -3.79 -19.70
N TYR A 366 -5.97 -4.25 -19.93
CA TYR A 366 -5.06 -3.62 -20.87
C TYR A 366 -5.66 -3.58 -22.29
N ALA A 367 -6.24 -4.69 -22.75
CA ALA A 367 -6.91 -4.74 -24.06
C ALA A 367 -8.11 -3.76 -24.17
N LYS A 368 -8.81 -3.51 -23.05
CA LYS A 368 -9.96 -2.57 -23.00
C LYS A 368 -9.54 -1.11 -23.03
N GLU A 369 -8.42 -0.78 -22.42
CA GLU A 369 -7.95 0.62 -22.32
C GLU A 369 -7.01 1.01 -23.48
N THR A 370 -6.42 0.04 -24.17
CA THR A 370 -5.60 0.25 -25.37
C THR A 370 -6.33 -0.25 -26.63
N SER A 371 -6.04 -1.44 -27.07
CA SER A 371 -6.79 -2.18 -28.09
C SER A 371 -6.53 -3.69 -27.95
N ARG A 372 -7.50 -4.50 -28.44
CA ARG A 372 -7.33 -5.96 -28.50
C ARG A 372 -6.15 -6.36 -29.36
N GLU A 373 -5.97 -5.68 -30.50
CA GLU A 373 -4.85 -5.91 -31.42
C GLU A 373 -3.50 -5.68 -30.72
N ASN A 374 -3.35 -4.57 -29.99
CA ASN A 374 -2.12 -4.26 -29.25
C ASN A 374 -1.84 -5.31 -28.17
N CYS A 375 -2.86 -5.67 -27.40
CA CYS A 375 -2.75 -6.71 -26.39
C CYS A 375 -2.34 -8.07 -27.00
N ARG A 376 -2.93 -8.43 -28.14
CA ARG A 376 -2.60 -9.68 -28.83
C ARG A 376 -1.16 -9.68 -29.34
N GLN A 377 -0.68 -8.58 -29.90
CA GLN A 377 0.70 -8.46 -30.37
C GLN A 377 1.71 -8.57 -29.24
N MET A 378 1.44 -7.94 -28.10
CA MET A 378 2.36 -7.92 -26.96
C MET A 378 2.26 -9.19 -26.10
N TYR A 379 1.05 -9.65 -25.80
CA TYR A 379 0.79 -10.65 -24.76
C TYR A 379 0.02 -11.88 -25.25
N GLY A 380 -0.27 -11.99 -26.55
CA GLY A 380 -1.05 -13.11 -27.08
C GLY A 380 -0.45 -14.47 -26.76
N ASN A 381 0.87 -14.62 -26.94
CA ASN A 381 1.58 -15.86 -26.60
C ASN A 381 1.50 -16.18 -25.10
N LEU A 382 1.67 -15.18 -24.24
CA LEU A 382 1.56 -15.36 -22.78
C LEU A 382 0.15 -15.83 -22.37
N LEU A 383 -0.89 -15.26 -22.97
CA LEU A 383 -2.28 -15.66 -22.71
C LEU A 383 -2.53 -17.13 -23.11
N GLU A 384 -2.02 -17.56 -24.26
CA GLU A 384 -2.10 -18.96 -24.70
C GLU A 384 -1.31 -19.90 -23.78
N GLU A 385 -0.09 -19.50 -23.39
CA GLU A 385 0.75 -20.29 -22.44
C GLU A 385 0.07 -20.47 -21.08
N ILE A 386 -0.53 -19.42 -20.51
CA ILE A 386 -1.24 -19.49 -19.22
C ILE A 386 -2.43 -20.46 -19.32
N VAL A 387 -3.29 -20.28 -20.33
CA VAL A 387 -4.47 -21.14 -20.53
C VAL A 387 -4.06 -22.58 -20.83
N GLY A 388 -3.03 -22.79 -21.66
CA GLY A 388 -2.46 -24.09 -21.96
C GLY A 388 -1.94 -24.78 -20.70
N TYR A 389 -1.17 -24.07 -19.87
CA TYR A 389 -0.63 -24.59 -18.61
C TYR A 389 -1.74 -25.13 -17.67
N ILE A 390 -2.85 -24.41 -17.55
CA ILE A 390 -3.99 -24.82 -16.72
C ILE A 390 -4.73 -26.01 -17.37
N ARG A 391 -4.98 -25.98 -18.67
CA ARG A 391 -5.67 -27.05 -19.40
C ARG A 391 -4.88 -28.38 -19.38
N GLU A 392 -3.57 -28.28 -19.44
CA GLU A 392 -2.64 -29.44 -19.37
C GLU A 392 -2.47 -29.96 -17.93
N ARG A 393 -3.14 -29.37 -16.94
CA ARG A 393 -3.09 -29.77 -15.51
C ARG A 393 -1.69 -29.74 -14.93
N ARG A 394 -0.88 -28.77 -15.32
CA ARG A 394 0.51 -28.64 -14.88
C ARG A 394 0.68 -27.91 -13.54
N HIS A 395 -0.36 -27.24 -13.06
CA HIS A 395 -0.32 -26.55 -11.77
C HIS A 395 -0.50 -27.54 -10.62
N ASP A 396 0.33 -27.43 -9.58
CA ASP A 396 0.36 -28.38 -8.43
C ASP A 396 -0.92 -28.38 -7.60
N ASN A 397 -1.69 -27.30 -7.59
CA ASN A 397 -2.91 -27.15 -6.81
C ASN A 397 -4.05 -26.48 -7.58
N LEU A 398 -4.17 -26.77 -8.85
CA LEU A 398 -5.29 -26.30 -9.68
C LEU A 398 -5.64 -27.36 -10.71
N PHE A 399 -6.74 -28.07 -10.49
CA PHE A 399 -7.07 -29.27 -11.25
C PHE A 399 -8.32 -29.06 -12.10
N LEU A 400 -8.17 -29.10 -13.41
CA LEU A 400 -9.28 -29.05 -14.34
C LEU A 400 -9.99 -30.40 -14.35
N HIS A 401 -11.27 -30.43 -13.95
CA HIS A 401 -12.11 -31.61 -13.96
C HIS A 401 -12.89 -31.75 -15.27
N GLU A 402 -13.51 -32.94 -15.48
CA GLU A 402 -14.25 -33.25 -16.71
C GLU A 402 -15.49 -32.35 -16.91
N ASN A 403 -16.05 -31.85 -15.84
CA ASN A 403 -17.16 -30.88 -15.88
C ASN A 403 -16.70 -29.43 -16.26
N GLY A 404 -15.41 -29.24 -16.57
CA GLY A 404 -14.83 -27.96 -16.98
C GLY A 404 -14.49 -27.01 -15.82
N LEU A 405 -14.78 -27.38 -14.57
CA LEU A 405 -14.49 -26.57 -13.40
C LEU A 405 -13.08 -26.85 -12.85
N LEU A 406 -12.49 -25.82 -12.24
CA LEU A 406 -11.21 -25.91 -11.54
C LEU A 406 -11.41 -26.23 -10.07
N TYR A 407 -10.74 -27.29 -9.62
CA TYR A 407 -10.70 -27.75 -8.23
C TYR A 407 -9.37 -27.35 -7.58
N THR A 408 -9.40 -26.94 -6.31
CA THR A 408 -8.19 -26.59 -5.56
C THR A 408 -8.32 -27.04 -4.09
N ASN A 409 -7.20 -27.41 -3.47
CA ASN A 409 -7.16 -27.83 -2.07
C ASN A 409 -6.64 -26.71 -1.17
N GLY A 410 -7.53 -26.14 -0.36
CA GLY A 410 -7.26 -25.07 0.61
C GLY A 410 -7.18 -25.52 2.06
N THR A 411 -7.07 -26.83 2.33
CA THR A 411 -7.08 -27.39 3.70
C THR A 411 -5.83 -26.99 4.49
N GLU A 412 -4.65 -27.12 3.87
CA GLU A 412 -3.35 -26.85 4.53
C GLU A 412 -2.75 -25.47 4.18
N LYS A 413 -3.07 -24.96 2.99
CA LYS A 413 -2.61 -23.65 2.51
C LYS A 413 -3.77 -22.84 1.95
N ALA A 414 -3.79 -21.56 2.23
CA ALA A 414 -4.74 -20.64 1.60
C ALA A 414 -4.51 -20.57 0.09
N VAL A 415 -5.58 -20.53 -0.68
CA VAL A 415 -5.55 -20.67 -2.15
C VAL A 415 -6.06 -19.45 -2.89
N THR A 416 -6.62 -18.46 -2.19
CA THR A 416 -7.16 -17.22 -2.74
C THR A 416 -6.76 -16.01 -1.89
N TRP A 417 -7.37 -14.85 -2.17
CA TRP A 417 -7.14 -13.64 -1.41
C TRP A 417 -7.60 -13.73 0.06
N MET A 418 -8.55 -14.64 0.38
CA MET A 418 -8.94 -14.94 1.76
C MET A 418 -7.91 -15.86 2.41
N ASN A 419 -6.72 -15.32 2.67
CA ASN A 419 -5.50 -16.06 2.98
C ASN A 419 -5.04 -15.95 4.43
N SER A 420 -5.89 -15.51 5.34
CA SER A 420 -5.55 -15.45 6.75
C SER A 420 -5.26 -16.85 7.32
N THR A 421 -4.18 -16.95 8.09
CA THR A 421 -3.78 -18.19 8.76
C THR A 421 -3.68 -17.97 10.27
N ALA A 422 -4.16 -18.96 11.02
CA ALA A 422 -4.02 -19.01 12.47
C ALA A 422 -3.41 -20.35 12.86
N ASN A 423 -2.38 -20.34 13.71
CA ASN A 423 -1.65 -21.55 14.10
C ASN A 423 -1.14 -22.38 12.89
N GLY A 424 -0.72 -21.72 11.83
CA GLY A 424 -0.17 -22.36 10.63
C GLY A 424 -1.19 -22.96 9.68
N ARG A 425 -2.49 -22.75 9.90
CA ARG A 425 -3.57 -23.27 9.04
C ARG A 425 -4.49 -22.13 8.56
N PRO A 426 -5.08 -22.25 7.37
CA PRO A 426 -6.08 -21.30 6.90
C PRO A 426 -7.24 -21.14 7.89
N VAL A 427 -7.61 -19.90 8.20
CA VAL A 427 -8.81 -19.61 8.99
C VAL A 427 -10.08 -20.00 8.22
N ILE A 428 -10.02 -19.86 6.91
CA ILE A 428 -11.09 -20.26 5.99
C ILE A 428 -10.50 -21.28 5.02
N PRO A 429 -10.60 -22.60 5.31
CA PRO A 429 -10.02 -23.64 4.46
C PRO A 429 -10.93 -23.90 3.24
N ARG A 430 -10.88 -23.01 2.25
CA ARG A 430 -11.68 -23.10 1.02
C ARG A 430 -11.11 -24.17 0.10
N THR A 431 -11.76 -25.34 0.10
CA THR A 431 -11.37 -26.51 -0.70
C THR A 431 -12.50 -26.88 -1.66
N GLY A 432 -12.16 -27.31 -2.85
CA GLY A 432 -13.13 -27.73 -3.87
C GLY A 432 -13.18 -26.78 -5.05
N TYR A 433 -14.36 -26.64 -5.61
CA TYR A 433 -14.65 -25.59 -6.61
C TYR A 433 -14.90 -24.28 -5.88
N ILE A 434 -14.04 -23.29 -6.12
CA ILE A 434 -14.12 -21.96 -5.50
C ILE A 434 -14.75 -20.99 -6.49
N VAL A 435 -15.73 -20.21 -6.03
CA VAL A 435 -16.60 -19.42 -6.90
C VAL A 435 -15.83 -18.41 -7.76
N GLU A 436 -14.96 -17.59 -7.16
CA GLU A 436 -14.20 -16.59 -7.92
C GLU A 436 -13.13 -17.21 -8.82
N VAL A 437 -12.53 -18.33 -8.42
CA VAL A 437 -11.55 -19.03 -9.27
C VAL A 437 -12.22 -19.52 -10.55
N ASN A 438 -13.41 -20.08 -10.44
CA ASN A 438 -14.17 -20.57 -11.59
C ASN A 438 -14.83 -19.44 -12.40
N ALA A 439 -15.18 -18.32 -11.78
CA ALA A 439 -15.60 -17.12 -12.50
C ALA A 439 -14.44 -16.54 -13.34
N LEU A 440 -13.24 -16.44 -12.76
CA LEU A 440 -12.01 -16.03 -13.47
C LEU A 440 -11.70 -17.00 -14.62
N TRP A 441 -11.81 -18.30 -14.38
CA TRP A 441 -11.55 -19.32 -15.40
C TRP A 441 -12.49 -19.21 -16.61
N TYR A 442 -13.80 -19.09 -16.37
CA TYR A 442 -14.76 -18.88 -17.44
C TYR A 442 -14.45 -17.61 -18.25
N ASN A 443 -14.19 -16.49 -17.55
CA ASN A 443 -13.81 -15.23 -18.18
C ASN A 443 -12.51 -15.37 -18.99
N ALA A 444 -11.50 -16.07 -18.47
CA ALA A 444 -10.24 -16.31 -19.16
C ALA A 444 -10.43 -17.13 -20.45
N LEU A 445 -11.19 -18.21 -20.39
CA LEU A 445 -11.48 -19.06 -21.55
C LEU A 445 -12.12 -18.25 -22.68
N ARG A 446 -13.15 -17.46 -22.38
CA ARG A 446 -13.85 -16.63 -23.37
C ARG A 446 -12.97 -15.51 -23.93
N PHE A 447 -12.26 -14.80 -23.04
CA PHE A 447 -11.37 -13.72 -23.48
C PHE A 447 -10.26 -14.24 -24.39
N VAL A 448 -9.59 -15.32 -23.98
CA VAL A 448 -8.50 -15.90 -24.77
C VAL A 448 -9.02 -16.51 -26.07
N ALA A 449 -10.20 -17.14 -26.08
CA ALA A 449 -10.83 -17.61 -27.31
C ALA A 449 -11.02 -16.49 -28.35
N ASP A 450 -11.54 -15.35 -27.90
CA ASP A 450 -11.70 -14.18 -28.78
C ASP A 450 -10.35 -13.66 -29.30
N MET A 451 -9.33 -13.56 -28.42
CA MET A 451 -8.00 -13.09 -28.82
C MET A 451 -7.33 -14.01 -29.84
N VAL A 452 -7.46 -15.33 -29.65
CA VAL A 452 -6.91 -16.35 -30.54
C VAL A 452 -7.64 -16.37 -31.88
N ARG A 453 -8.97 -16.19 -31.89
CA ARG A 453 -9.80 -16.10 -33.10
C ARG A 453 -9.40 -14.89 -33.93
N GLU A 454 -9.28 -13.73 -33.33
CA GLU A 454 -8.80 -12.52 -34.01
C GLU A 454 -7.35 -12.67 -34.51
N GLY A 455 -6.57 -13.56 -33.93
CA GLY A 455 -5.24 -13.97 -34.40
C GLY A 455 -5.25 -14.99 -35.56
N GLY A 456 -6.43 -15.47 -35.96
CA GLY A 456 -6.60 -16.41 -37.07
C GLY A 456 -6.48 -17.90 -36.69
N ASN A 457 -6.41 -18.25 -35.42
CA ASN A 457 -6.39 -19.65 -34.95
C ASN A 457 -7.80 -20.11 -34.54
N GLU A 458 -8.66 -20.31 -35.52
CA GLU A 458 -10.06 -20.73 -35.31
C GLU A 458 -10.17 -22.07 -34.56
N ILE A 459 -9.27 -23.02 -34.82
CA ILE A 459 -9.32 -24.36 -34.18
C ILE A 459 -9.16 -24.26 -32.67
N LEU A 460 -8.17 -23.51 -32.20
CA LEU A 460 -7.96 -23.31 -30.77
C LEU A 460 -9.09 -22.47 -30.17
N ALA A 461 -9.55 -21.45 -30.86
CA ALA A 461 -10.67 -20.61 -30.42
C ALA A 461 -11.95 -21.44 -30.20
N ASP A 462 -12.32 -22.28 -31.16
CA ASP A 462 -13.50 -23.16 -31.05
C ASP A 462 -13.34 -24.18 -29.91
N THR A 463 -12.12 -24.68 -29.71
CA THR A 463 -11.81 -25.59 -28.58
C THR A 463 -12.02 -24.90 -27.23
N LEU A 464 -11.53 -23.66 -27.08
CA LEU A 464 -11.71 -22.89 -25.86
C LEU A 464 -13.17 -22.49 -25.62
N ASP A 465 -13.91 -22.13 -26.67
CA ASP A 465 -15.32 -21.83 -26.57
C ASP A 465 -16.14 -23.05 -26.17
N ALA A 466 -15.87 -24.22 -26.75
CA ALA A 466 -16.55 -25.47 -26.36
C ALA A 466 -16.27 -25.81 -24.88
N GLN A 467 -15.05 -25.60 -24.41
CA GLN A 467 -14.71 -25.76 -23.01
C GLN A 467 -15.44 -24.74 -22.13
N ALA A 468 -15.51 -23.49 -22.52
CA ALA A 468 -16.25 -22.45 -21.83
C ALA A 468 -17.76 -22.76 -21.71
N GLU A 469 -18.38 -23.33 -22.73
CA GLU A 469 -19.78 -23.78 -22.68
C GLU A 469 -20.00 -24.82 -21.59
N VAL A 470 -19.13 -25.84 -21.51
CA VAL A 470 -19.18 -26.86 -20.46
C VAL A 470 -18.97 -26.24 -19.07
N THR A 471 -17.94 -25.41 -18.94
CA THR A 471 -17.63 -24.70 -17.70
C THR A 471 -18.79 -23.81 -17.24
N GLY A 472 -19.38 -23.04 -18.15
CA GLY A 472 -20.49 -22.13 -17.82
C GLY A 472 -21.74 -22.85 -17.32
N LYS A 473 -22.10 -23.95 -17.97
CA LYS A 473 -23.23 -24.79 -17.53
C LYS A 473 -22.96 -25.39 -16.15
N SER A 474 -21.80 -26.00 -15.98
CA SER A 474 -21.41 -26.59 -14.69
C SER A 474 -21.32 -25.55 -13.57
N PHE A 475 -20.86 -24.32 -13.90
CA PHE A 475 -20.80 -23.22 -12.94
C PHE A 475 -22.20 -22.92 -12.35
N VAL A 476 -23.19 -22.75 -13.19
CA VAL A 476 -24.57 -22.48 -12.74
C VAL A 476 -25.13 -23.65 -11.94
N ASP A 477 -24.95 -24.87 -12.43
CA ASP A 477 -25.45 -26.07 -11.78
C ASP A 477 -24.83 -26.32 -10.39
N VAL A 478 -23.55 -26.00 -10.21
CA VAL A 478 -22.80 -26.26 -8.97
C VAL A 478 -22.95 -25.11 -7.96
N PHE A 479 -22.85 -23.86 -8.39
CA PHE A 479 -22.76 -22.74 -7.46
C PHE A 479 -24.09 -22.08 -7.12
N ARG A 480 -25.09 -22.11 -8.01
CA ARG A 480 -26.35 -21.42 -7.76
C ARG A 480 -27.23 -22.20 -6.78
N ASN A 481 -27.59 -21.56 -5.66
CA ASN A 481 -28.46 -22.14 -4.66
C ASN A 481 -29.95 -21.75 -4.87
N GLU A 482 -30.82 -22.37 -4.07
CA GLU A 482 -32.29 -22.18 -4.15
C GLU A 482 -32.73 -20.73 -3.79
N TYR A 483 -31.87 -19.95 -3.09
CA TYR A 483 -32.13 -18.54 -2.77
C TYR A 483 -31.64 -17.58 -3.86
N GLY A 484 -31.04 -18.09 -4.94
CA GLY A 484 -30.61 -17.30 -6.09
C GLY A 484 -29.25 -16.63 -5.93
N TYR A 485 -28.48 -16.88 -4.86
CA TYR A 485 -27.08 -16.47 -4.77
C TYR A 485 -26.14 -17.66 -4.99
N LEU A 486 -24.83 -17.45 -4.87
CA LEU A 486 -23.84 -18.49 -5.17
C LEU A 486 -23.18 -18.97 -3.87
N PHE A 487 -22.97 -20.28 -3.78
CA PHE A 487 -22.09 -20.86 -2.75
C PHE A 487 -20.70 -20.29 -2.90
N ASP A 488 -20.01 -20.08 -1.78
CA ASP A 488 -18.64 -19.56 -1.78
C ASP A 488 -17.64 -20.60 -2.31
N TYR A 489 -17.81 -21.86 -1.89
CA TYR A 489 -17.13 -23.02 -2.47
C TYR A 489 -17.98 -24.29 -2.34
N VAL A 490 -17.65 -25.29 -3.15
CA VAL A 490 -18.34 -26.59 -3.16
C VAL A 490 -17.30 -27.71 -3.24
N ASP A 491 -17.35 -28.64 -2.28
CA ASP A 491 -16.51 -29.84 -2.24
C ASP A 491 -17.38 -31.09 -2.06
N GLY A 492 -17.72 -31.74 -3.15
CA GLY A 492 -18.64 -32.86 -3.17
C GLY A 492 -20.04 -32.46 -2.67
N TYR A 493 -20.43 -33.01 -1.52
CA TYR A 493 -21.70 -32.69 -0.86
C TYR A 493 -21.60 -31.50 0.14
N MET A 494 -20.43 -31.01 0.37
CA MET A 494 -20.21 -29.83 1.22
C MET A 494 -20.32 -28.55 0.40
N MET A 495 -21.31 -27.75 0.72
CA MET A 495 -21.58 -26.47 0.09
C MET A 495 -21.47 -25.36 1.13
N ASP A 496 -20.62 -24.35 0.91
CA ASP A 496 -20.54 -23.21 1.81
C ASP A 496 -21.64 -22.18 1.48
N TRP A 497 -22.62 -22.09 2.37
CA TRP A 497 -23.76 -21.18 2.30
C TRP A 497 -23.45 -19.76 2.78
N SER A 498 -22.24 -19.52 3.25
CA SER A 498 -21.84 -18.20 3.76
C SER A 498 -22.01 -17.13 2.69
N VAL A 499 -22.69 -16.04 3.04
CA VAL A 499 -22.75 -14.89 2.14
C VAL A 499 -21.44 -14.13 2.26
N ARG A 500 -20.60 -14.27 1.23
CA ARG A 500 -19.30 -13.64 1.08
C ARG A 500 -19.24 -12.82 -0.21
N PRO A 501 -18.32 -11.86 -0.32
CA PRO A 501 -18.27 -10.95 -1.48
C PRO A 501 -17.78 -11.63 -2.77
N ASN A 502 -17.19 -12.82 -2.70
CA ASN A 502 -16.51 -13.45 -3.82
C ASN A 502 -17.41 -13.73 -5.03
N MET A 503 -18.71 -13.91 -4.82
CA MET A 503 -19.68 -14.08 -5.90
C MET A 503 -19.83 -12.84 -6.79
N ILE A 504 -19.42 -11.64 -6.32
CA ILE A 504 -19.58 -10.40 -7.09
C ILE A 504 -18.73 -10.39 -8.35
N PHE A 505 -17.60 -11.07 -8.36
CA PHE A 505 -16.72 -11.14 -9.53
C PHE A 505 -17.46 -11.74 -10.74
N THR A 506 -18.35 -12.72 -10.52
CA THR A 506 -19.16 -13.31 -11.58
C THR A 506 -20.06 -12.28 -12.28
N VAL A 507 -20.50 -11.25 -11.56
CA VAL A 507 -21.34 -10.18 -12.12
C VAL A 507 -20.49 -9.09 -12.78
N ALA A 508 -19.30 -8.83 -12.23
CA ALA A 508 -18.42 -7.76 -12.67
C ALA A 508 -17.64 -8.09 -13.96
N PHE A 509 -17.27 -9.35 -14.18
CA PHE A 509 -16.45 -9.72 -15.32
C PHE A 509 -17.18 -9.56 -16.66
N ASP A 510 -16.41 -9.30 -17.73
CA ASP A 510 -16.93 -9.10 -19.08
C ASP A 510 -17.64 -10.35 -19.59
N TYR A 511 -17.08 -11.53 -19.33
CA TYR A 511 -17.67 -12.82 -19.64
C TYR A 511 -18.13 -13.49 -18.34
N SER A 512 -19.40 -13.77 -18.28
CA SER A 512 -20.07 -14.36 -17.11
C SER A 512 -20.98 -15.49 -17.53
N PRO A 513 -21.00 -16.62 -16.79
CA PRO A 513 -21.94 -17.70 -17.06
C PRO A 513 -23.37 -17.41 -16.61
N LEU A 514 -23.58 -16.33 -15.84
CA LEU A 514 -24.88 -15.93 -15.33
C LEU A 514 -25.65 -15.07 -16.33
N ASP A 515 -26.96 -15.32 -16.44
CA ASP A 515 -27.87 -14.41 -17.12
C ASP A 515 -28.12 -13.11 -16.33
N ARG A 516 -28.85 -12.16 -16.93
CA ARG A 516 -29.11 -10.85 -16.31
C ARG A 516 -29.91 -10.96 -15.00
N ALA A 517 -30.88 -11.86 -14.91
CA ALA A 517 -31.71 -12.04 -13.72
C ALA A 517 -30.89 -12.63 -12.58
N GLN A 518 -30.08 -13.63 -12.87
CA GLN A 518 -29.15 -14.26 -11.94
C GLN A 518 -28.10 -13.26 -11.42
N LYS A 519 -27.51 -12.46 -12.31
CA LYS A 519 -26.58 -11.36 -11.94
C LYS A 519 -27.23 -10.37 -10.97
N LYS A 520 -28.49 -10.01 -11.24
CA LYS A 520 -29.22 -9.10 -10.34
C LYS A 520 -29.45 -9.71 -8.97
N GLN A 521 -29.82 -10.99 -8.88
CA GLN A 521 -30.01 -11.69 -7.61
C GLN A 521 -28.73 -11.73 -6.77
N VAL A 522 -27.58 -11.99 -7.41
CA VAL A 522 -26.26 -11.95 -6.74
C VAL A 522 -25.95 -10.53 -6.26
N LEU A 523 -26.12 -9.52 -7.09
CA LEU A 523 -25.90 -8.13 -6.69
C LEU A 523 -26.79 -7.72 -5.52
N ASP A 524 -28.07 -8.09 -5.53
CA ASP A 524 -29.04 -7.74 -4.50
C ASP A 524 -28.66 -8.32 -3.12
N ILE A 525 -28.20 -9.57 -3.06
CA ILE A 525 -27.78 -10.19 -1.78
C ILE A 525 -26.49 -9.58 -1.25
N VAL A 526 -25.52 -9.33 -2.13
CA VAL A 526 -24.26 -8.66 -1.78
C VAL A 526 -24.54 -7.26 -1.24
N THR A 527 -25.39 -6.48 -1.91
CA THR A 527 -25.82 -5.16 -1.47
C THR A 527 -26.46 -5.21 -0.10
N LYS A 528 -27.43 -6.12 0.09
CA LYS A 528 -28.22 -6.23 1.32
C LYS A 528 -27.39 -6.60 2.54
N GLU A 529 -26.42 -7.51 2.39
CA GLU A 529 -25.74 -8.12 3.53
C GLU A 529 -24.30 -7.65 3.73
N LEU A 530 -23.62 -7.21 2.67
CA LEU A 530 -22.19 -6.93 2.72
C LEU A 530 -21.80 -5.47 2.52
N LEU A 531 -22.65 -4.66 1.89
CA LEU A 531 -22.30 -3.26 1.59
C LEU A 531 -22.15 -2.44 2.87
N THR A 532 -21.04 -1.70 2.96
CA THR A 532 -20.77 -0.69 3.98
C THR A 532 -20.33 0.62 3.31
N PRO A 533 -20.29 1.75 4.03
CA PRO A 533 -19.73 2.98 3.48
C PRO A 533 -18.24 2.91 3.12
N LYS A 534 -17.51 1.90 3.62
CA LYS A 534 -16.05 1.79 3.47
C LYS A 534 -15.59 0.57 2.66
N GLY A 535 -16.51 -0.26 2.18
CA GLY A 535 -16.18 -1.45 1.42
C GLY A 535 -17.22 -2.55 1.53
N LEU A 536 -16.95 -3.72 0.97
CA LEU A 536 -17.76 -4.91 1.21
C LEU A 536 -17.24 -5.69 2.41
N ARG A 537 -18.15 -6.11 3.28
CA ARG A 537 -17.84 -7.07 4.35
C ARG A 537 -17.39 -8.40 3.75
N THR A 538 -16.44 -9.03 4.39
CA THR A 538 -15.92 -10.34 4.00
C THR A 538 -16.83 -11.50 4.40
N LEU A 539 -17.76 -11.25 5.30
CA LEU A 539 -18.77 -12.20 5.76
C LEU A 539 -20.03 -11.45 6.20
N SER A 540 -21.20 -12.01 5.91
CA SER A 540 -22.47 -11.45 6.38
C SER A 540 -22.58 -11.43 7.91
N PRO A 541 -23.12 -10.34 8.51
CA PRO A 541 -23.39 -10.27 9.94
C PRO A 541 -24.34 -11.37 10.46
N LYS A 542 -25.08 -12.04 9.57
CA LYS A 542 -25.99 -13.14 9.90
C LYS A 542 -25.31 -14.50 9.99
N SER A 543 -24.06 -14.59 9.55
CA SER A 543 -23.30 -15.84 9.53
C SER A 543 -22.66 -16.12 10.90
N GLY A 544 -22.63 -17.39 11.28
CA GLY A 544 -21.84 -17.84 12.42
C GLY A 544 -20.35 -17.53 12.18
N GLY A 545 -19.65 -17.10 13.22
CA GLY A 545 -18.25 -16.71 13.11
C GLY A 545 -18.00 -15.29 12.61
N TYR A 546 -19.05 -14.46 12.44
CA TYR A 546 -18.91 -13.04 12.11
C TYR A 546 -18.06 -12.31 13.15
N ASN A 547 -16.94 -11.76 12.70
CA ASN A 547 -15.96 -11.06 13.53
C ASN A 547 -15.46 -9.79 12.81
N PRO A 548 -16.18 -8.66 12.98
CA PRO A 548 -15.97 -7.47 12.17
C PRO A 548 -14.81 -6.57 12.59
N ASN A 549 -14.21 -6.79 13.77
CA ASN A 549 -13.23 -5.87 14.35
C ASN A 549 -11.80 -6.44 14.23
N TYR A 550 -10.95 -5.73 13.50
CA TYR A 550 -9.55 -6.11 13.30
C TYR A 550 -8.65 -5.45 14.37
N VAL A 551 -8.68 -5.99 15.58
CA VAL A 551 -8.02 -5.42 16.76
C VAL A 551 -7.34 -6.48 17.62
N GLY A 552 -6.44 -6.04 18.50
CA GLY A 552 -5.78 -6.89 19.48
C GLY A 552 -4.56 -7.67 18.94
N PRO A 553 -4.14 -8.71 19.67
CA PRO A 553 -3.01 -9.56 19.30
C PRO A 553 -3.17 -10.25 17.95
N GLN A 554 -2.07 -10.72 17.36
CA GLN A 554 -2.01 -11.32 16.03
C GLN A 554 -3.11 -12.38 15.81
N ILE A 555 -3.26 -13.31 16.73
CA ILE A 555 -4.22 -14.40 16.59
C ILE A 555 -5.67 -13.90 16.50
N GLN A 556 -6.04 -12.85 17.23
CA GLN A 556 -7.38 -12.27 17.17
C GLN A 556 -7.62 -11.57 15.82
N ARG A 557 -6.60 -10.84 15.33
CA ARG A 557 -6.66 -10.19 14.01
C ARG A 557 -6.74 -11.21 12.88
N ASP A 558 -5.99 -12.32 12.96
CA ASP A 558 -6.02 -13.38 11.95
C ASP A 558 -7.42 -13.99 11.82
N TYR A 559 -8.10 -14.21 12.94
CA TYR A 559 -9.49 -14.70 12.93
C TYR A 559 -10.52 -13.66 12.42
N ALA A 560 -10.22 -12.37 12.50
CA ALA A 560 -11.10 -11.31 12.02
C ALA A 560 -10.89 -10.95 10.54
N TYR A 561 -9.69 -11.19 10.01
CA TYR A 561 -9.17 -10.61 8.76
C TYR A 561 -10.08 -10.79 7.55
N HIS A 562 -10.76 -11.94 7.43
CA HIS A 562 -11.73 -12.24 6.36
C HIS A 562 -13.08 -12.77 6.90
N GLN A 563 -13.44 -12.38 8.12
CA GLN A 563 -14.63 -12.88 8.80
C GLN A 563 -15.63 -11.78 9.17
N GLY A 564 -15.65 -10.69 8.42
CA GLY A 564 -16.60 -9.62 8.65
C GLY A 564 -16.02 -8.20 8.46
N THR A 565 -14.71 -8.05 8.39
CA THR A 565 -14.06 -6.78 8.03
C THR A 565 -14.44 -6.33 6.64
N ALA A 566 -14.42 -5.02 6.39
CA ALA A 566 -14.78 -4.42 5.11
C ALA A 566 -13.54 -4.05 4.28
N TRP A 567 -13.56 -4.37 2.99
CA TRP A 567 -12.44 -4.16 2.09
C TRP A 567 -12.82 -3.28 0.90
N PRO A 568 -12.17 -2.10 0.75
CA PRO A 568 -12.49 -1.15 -0.32
C PRO A 568 -12.22 -1.67 -1.74
N TRP A 569 -11.20 -2.53 -1.96
CA TRP A 569 -10.88 -2.99 -3.31
C TRP A 569 -12.02 -3.78 -3.98
N LEU A 570 -12.82 -4.47 -3.18
CA LEU A 570 -14.01 -5.18 -3.66
C LEU A 570 -15.04 -4.24 -4.27
N MET A 571 -15.01 -2.96 -3.90
CA MET A 571 -15.93 -1.96 -4.42
C MET A 571 -15.68 -1.64 -5.89
N GLY A 572 -14.47 -1.81 -6.41
CA GLY A 572 -14.21 -1.68 -7.84
C GLY A 572 -15.07 -2.65 -8.65
N PHE A 573 -15.08 -3.90 -8.25
CA PHE A 573 -15.90 -4.94 -8.88
C PHE A 573 -17.39 -4.78 -8.58
N TYR A 574 -17.73 -4.42 -7.34
CA TYR A 574 -19.12 -4.17 -6.97
C TYR A 574 -19.73 -3.01 -7.78
N MET A 575 -19.04 -1.89 -7.91
CA MET A 575 -19.52 -0.73 -8.67
C MET A 575 -19.58 -1.01 -10.17
N GLU A 576 -18.62 -1.77 -10.70
CA GLU A 576 -18.70 -2.25 -12.08
C GLU A 576 -19.93 -3.14 -12.29
N ALA A 577 -20.17 -4.11 -11.41
CA ALA A 577 -21.37 -4.95 -11.43
C ALA A 577 -22.66 -4.11 -11.34
N TYR A 578 -22.67 -3.14 -10.44
CA TYR A 578 -23.80 -2.23 -10.25
C TYR A 578 -24.10 -1.41 -11.51
N LEU A 579 -23.09 -0.82 -12.12
CA LEU A 579 -23.23 -0.07 -13.37
C LEU A 579 -23.60 -0.95 -14.56
N ARG A 580 -23.18 -2.21 -14.60
CA ARG A 580 -23.62 -3.18 -15.64
C ARG A 580 -25.11 -3.45 -15.57
N ILE A 581 -25.69 -3.52 -14.37
CA ILE A 581 -27.11 -3.78 -14.15
C ILE A 581 -27.95 -2.51 -14.35
N TYR A 582 -27.57 -1.42 -13.69
CA TYR A 582 -28.38 -0.20 -13.59
C TYR A 582 -28.02 0.88 -14.61
N LYS A 583 -26.89 0.73 -15.33
CA LYS A 583 -26.44 1.69 -16.35
C LYS A 583 -26.37 3.12 -15.78
N VAL A 584 -26.83 4.12 -16.52
CA VAL A 584 -26.83 5.53 -16.11
C VAL A 584 -27.60 5.77 -14.80
N SER A 585 -28.65 5.02 -14.53
CA SER A 585 -29.40 5.17 -13.26
C SER A 585 -28.59 4.78 -12.02
N GLY A 586 -27.49 4.05 -12.18
CA GLY A 586 -26.57 3.70 -11.09
C GLY A 586 -25.52 4.75 -10.76
N VAL A 587 -25.28 5.73 -11.64
CA VAL A 587 -24.16 6.68 -11.54
C VAL A 587 -24.20 7.46 -10.22
N SER A 588 -25.32 8.02 -9.85
CA SER A 588 -25.47 8.82 -8.64
C SER A 588 -25.22 8.04 -7.34
N PHE A 589 -25.47 6.73 -7.33
CA PHE A 589 -25.11 5.88 -6.20
C PHE A 589 -23.58 5.71 -6.08
N VAL A 590 -22.90 5.49 -7.20
CA VAL A 590 -21.44 5.33 -7.24
C VAL A 590 -20.75 6.64 -6.83
N GLU A 591 -21.23 7.79 -7.30
CA GLU A 591 -20.71 9.10 -6.91
C GLU A 591 -20.82 9.35 -5.40
N ARG A 592 -21.97 9.02 -4.78
CA ARG A 592 -22.13 9.16 -3.32
C ARG A 592 -21.17 8.29 -2.52
N TYR A 593 -20.91 7.09 -2.99
CA TYR A 593 -19.90 6.22 -2.35
C TYR A 593 -18.51 6.87 -2.39
N LEU A 594 -18.11 7.41 -3.53
CA LEU A 594 -16.82 8.06 -3.69
C LEU A 594 -16.68 9.31 -2.78
N ILE A 595 -17.73 10.11 -2.64
CA ILE A 595 -17.76 11.24 -1.70
C ILE A 595 -17.51 10.75 -0.27
N GLY A 596 -18.13 9.63 0.14
CA GLY A 596 -17.90 9.03 1.46
C GLY A 596 -16.48 8.48 1.67
N MET A 597 -15.78 8.12 0.59
CA MET A 597 -14.38 7.68 0.65
C MET A 597 -13.38 8.84 0.69
N GLU A 598 -13.77 10.02 0.22
CA GLU A 598 -12.91 11.21 0.23
C GLU A 598 -12.49 11.63 1.64
N ASP A 599 -13.34 11.43 2.64
CA ASP A 599 -13.03 11.72 4.05
C ASP A 599 -11.81 10.95 4.57
N GLU A 600 -11.49 9.79 3.97
CA GLU A 600 -10.32 8.99 4.36
C GLU A 600 -8.99 9.69 4.05
N MET A 601 -8.97 10.63 3.11
CA MET A 601 -7.76 11.38 2.78
C MET A 601 -7.21 12.21 3.94
N THR A 602 -8.03 12.46 4.96
CA THR A 602 -7.68 13.26 6.16
C THR A 602 -7.65 12.46 7.46
N SER A 603 -7.91 11.15 7.42
CA SER A 603 -8.21 10.38 8.63
C SER A 603 -7.07 9.50 9.14
N HIS A 604 -6.52 8.62 8.30
CA HIS A 604 -5.52 7.62 8.69
C HIS A 604 -4.13 8.00 8.16
N CYS A 605 -3.72 7.43 7.05
CA CYS A 605 -2.55 7.92 6.32
C CYS A 605 -3.01 9.01 5.36
N ILE A 606 -2.52 10.23 5.57
CA ILE A 606 -2.98 11.41 4.83
C ILE A 606 -2.74 11.25 3.34
N GLY A 607 -3.82 11.34 2.55
CA GLY A 607 -3.80 11.16 1.11
C GLY A 607 -3.71 9.70 0.63
N ALA A 608 -3.96 8.71 1.50
CA ALA A 608 -3.90 7.29 1.17
C ALA A 608 -5.11 6.52 1.74
N LEU A 609 -5.29 5.28 1.31
CA LEU A 609 -6.31 4.36 1.81
C LEU A 609 -5.67 3.24 2.62
N PRO A 610 -6.16 2.95 3.83
CA PRO A 610 -5.68 1.83 4.64
C PRO A 610 -6.06 0.48 4.00
N GLU A 611 -5.49 -0.60 4.53
CA GLU A 611 -5.68 -1.96 4.00
C GLU A 611 -7.13 -2.44 4.08
N LEU A 612 -7.77 -2.24 5.23
CA LEU A 612 -9.13 -2.69 5.49
C LEU A 612 -9.80 -1.77 6.53
N PHE A 613 -11.09 -2.00 6.72
CA PHE A 613 -11.89 -1.32 7.75
C PHE A 613 -12.58 -2.34 8.65
N ASP A 614 -12.83 -1.97 9.89
CA ASP A 614 -13.76 -2.72 10.73
C ASP A 614 -15.12 -2.80 10.01
N GLY A 615 -15.79 -3.95 10.10
CA GLY A 615 -17.05 -4.19 9.38
C GLY A 615 -18.29 -3.57 10.02
N ASN A 616 -18.15 -3.02 11.24
CA ASN A 616 -19.21 -2.33 11.97
C ASN A 616 -18.85 -0.86 12.25
N PRO A 617 -19.83 0.03 12.43
CA PRO A 617 -19.58 1.41 12.83
C PRO A 617 -18.67 1.49 14.07
N PRO A 618 -17.75 2.45 14.12
CA PRO A 618 -17.54 3.58 13.19
C PRO A 618 -16.70 3.28 11.95
N PHE A 619 -16.48 2.01 11.57
CA PHE A 619 -15.71 1.59 10.39
C PHE A 619 -14.28 2.12 10.40
N VAL A 620 -13.54 1.80 11.45
CA VAL A 620 -12.17 2.28 11.64
C VAL A 620 -11.22 1.60 10.64
N GLY A 621 -10.37 2.40 9.98
CA GLY A 621 -9.31 1.91 9.10
C GLY A 621 -8.24 1.14 9.87
N ARG A 622 -7.80 0.01 9.33
CA ARG A 622 -6.89 -0.94 9.96
C ARG A 622 -5.83 -1.46 8.99
N GLY A 623 -4.86 -2.17 9.54
CA GLY A 623 -3.82 -2.85 8.77
C GLY A 623 -2.75 -1.92 8.25
N ALA A 624 -2.26 -2.18 7.04
CA ALA A 624 -1.27 -1.35 6.36
C ALA A 624 -1.80 0.08 6.16
N VAL A 625 -0.91 1.06 6.28
CA VAL A 625 -1.30 2.48 6.22
C VAL A 625 -1.69 2.92 4.82
N SER A 626 -1.17 2.25 3.80
CA SER A 626 -1.51 2.46 2.39
C SER A 626 -1.51 1.11 1.66
N PHE A 627 -2.57 0.82 0.91
CA PHE A 627 -2.79 -0.49 0.30
C PHE A 627 -3.11 -0.39 -1.18
N ALA A 628 -2.34 -1.12 -2.00
CA ALA A 628 -2.35 -0.98 -3.46
C ALA A 628 -3.69 -1.33 -4.10
N MET A 629 -4.28 -2.47 -3.74
CA MET A 629 -5.56 -2.90 -4.33
C MET A 629 -6.69 -1.91 -4.05
N ASN A 630 -6.73 -1.31 -2.86
CA ASN A 630 -7.76 -0.32 -2.52
C ASN A 630 -7.62 0.95 -3.36
N THR A 631 -6.41 1.49 -3.43
CA THR A 631 -6.12 2.67 -4.28
C THR A 631 -6.43 2.40 -5.75
N ALA A 632 -6.00 1.25 -6.26
CA ALA A 632 -6.21 0.82 -7.64
C ALA A 632 -7.69 0.73 -8.00
N GLU A 633 -8.48 0.07 -7.17
CA GLU A 633 -9.88 -0.18 -7.47
C GLU A 633 -10.75 1.08 -7.33
N ILE A 634 -10.43 1.98 -6.41
CA ILE A 634 -11.11 3.29 -6.33
C ILE A 634 -10.76 4.16 -7.56
N LEU A 635 -9.51 4.15 -8.03
CA LEU A 635 -9.13 4.81 -9.29
C LEU A 635 -9.87 4.19 -10.48
N ARG A 636 -10.03 2.88 -10.51
CA ARG A 636 -10.79 2.19 -11.56
C ARG A 636 -12.27 2.58 -11.54
N ILE A 637 -12.89 2.77 -10.37
CA ILE A 637 -14.27 3.31 -10.27
C ILE A 637 -14.35 4.70 -10.88
N LEU A 638 -13.41 5.60 -10.54
CA LEU A 638 -13.37 6.95 -11.12
C LEU A 638 -13.26 6.91 -12.65
N LYS A 639 -12.43 6.02 -13.18
CA LYS A 639 -12.32 5.80 -14.64
C LYS A 639 -13.60 5.25 -15.26
N LEU A 640 -14.26 4.31 -14.58
CA LEU A 640 -15.57 3.80 -15.05
C LEU A 640 -16.62 4.88 -15.12
N LEU A 641 -16.71 5.75 -14.08
CA LEU A 641 -17.65 6.87 -14.06
C LEU A 641 -17.40 7.86 -15.20
N SER A 642 -16.16 8.13 -15.55
CA SER A 642 -15.84 9.05 -16.65
C SER A 642 -16.46 8.61 -18.00
N LYS A 643 -16.72 7.31 -18.17
CA LYS A 643 -17.37 6.76 -19.37
C LYS A 643 -18.90 7.01 -19.41
N TYR A 644 -19.50 7.44 -18.30
CA TYR A 644 -20.93 7.73 -18.18
C TYR A 644 -21.24 9.25 -18.13
N ASN A 645 -20.23 10.07 -17.88
CA ASN A 645 -20.36 11.53 -17.78
C ASN A 645 -20.14 12.26 -19.13
N LEU A 646 -20.50 11.61 -20.26
CA LEU A 646 -20.45 12.18 -21.62
C LEU A 646 -21.72 12.97 -21.94
#